data_0dc6e8127d81452804f6eb98526d941c
#
_entry.id   0dc6e8127d81452804f6eb98526d941c
#
_cell.length_a   1.000
_cell.length_b   1.000
_cell.length_c   1.000
_cell.angle_alpha   90.00
_cell.angle_beta   90.00
_cell.angle_gamma   90.00
#
_symmetry.space_group_name_H-M   'P 1'
#
loop_
_entity.id
_entity.type
_entity.pdbx_description
1 polymer ?
#
loop_
_entity_poly.entity_id
_entity_poly.type
_entity_poly.pdbx_seq_one_letter_code
_entity_poly.pdbx_strand_id
1 'polypeptide(L)'
;MIPFPTSWVPYLMGPMYILKFTLAGLTSYAYIRYFAKTNESAIIGSILYTFSGWSVFNIFYNQFHESFIVFPLLLLALEKLVNENKRGFFGLMVAICAITNYYFFVGMVVFTVIYWLVKTVTKAWNMTFKKFGRIVLEAIFGCLASMFILIPSAITVFSMSRTGEYINGWNLLFYADPKIYFYIIQSMFFPAEIPAIQSFANCKSVAWQSLSLYLPLVGIIGILTYMKFNKKDWKTKLLIISFVMALVPGFNALFTALQNVYYARWFMMPILIMSMVTAVSMDDFEIKDFIPSFKKVSLMTVSIIAVVALTPNYYENKWVLGIWNREGNQRFYLFIFFSLIALAQLLILFNVFWNKAGKINCKSFLTKLIPIVLIVSVTTVGIGSMTSGNGKFVKQAFNFEDITENMDLEDNSRVSAFDNSYNLAVVRGTDCTTFFNSLAPEGTIKTYKTMLDFDRRVISPDAFDYPYFKTITSVKYTVHSNEYLENYITEMSNEKGYVEEYSELKEKYGDALMPGYKEITNGVKDYKIYENICYLPMGIYYDKYIKESDYQKLNKEQKGRAMINALVINDNDEAKYKDIASDYASTVLSQEKYSDAEYISDCQNKLTCSDYSEGKNGFTATAIAEKAIYIMFSVSQDNGGWTAKVNGKDTEVLTVDGGLMAVKVEAGENHIEFNYEVPGLKLGVVISLIGFMGMCVMFVPAKKKKEGN
;
A
#
# COMPACT_ATOMS: atom_id res chain seq x y z
N MET A 1 -3.09 -1.11 18.23
CA MET A 1 -4.43 -1.71 18.21
C MET A 1 -5.46 -0.62 18.47
N ILE A 2 -6.46 -0.52 17.63
CA ILE A 2 -7.58 0.38 17.85
C ILE A 2 -8.42 -0.27 18.97
N PRO A 3 -8.76 0.41 20.07
CA PRO A 3 -9.49 -0.19 21.19
C PRO A 3 -11.00 -0.33 20.90
N PHE A 4 -11.36 -0.57 19.65
CA PHE A 4 -12.74 -0.69 19.19
C PHE A 4 -12.96 -2.04 18.52
N PRO A 5 -14.17 -2.61 18.60
CA PRO A 5 -14.54 -3.82 17.87
C PRO A 5 -14.29 -3.65 16.35
N THR A 6 -13.88 -4.70 15.68
CA THR A 6 -13.62 -4.69 14.22
C THR A 6 -14.85 -4.27 13.42
N SER A 7 -16.05 -4.62 13.89
CA SER A 7 -17.33 -4.21 13.30
C SER A 7 -17.55 -2.68 13.24
N TRP A 8 -16.82 -1.90 14.06
CA TRP A 8 -16.92 -0.44 14.07
C TRP A 8 -16.01 0.23 13.04
N VAL A 9 -15.04 -0.50 12.49
CA VAL A 9 -14.03 0.06 11.57
C VAL A 9 -14.64 0.79 10.37
N PRO A 10 -15.66 0.28 9.67
CA PRO A 10 -16.30 0.99 8.57
C PRO A 10 -16.90 2.33 8.98
N TYR A 11 -17.51 2.41 10.16
CA TYR A 11 -18.13 3.63 10.68
C TYR A 11 -17.12 4.66 11.18
N LEU A 12 -15.94 4.19 11.64
CA LEU A 12 -14.87 5.06 12.15
C LEU A 12 -14.07 5.70 11.02
N MET A 13 -14.13 5.21 9.80
CA MET A 13 -13.33 5.73 8.67
C MET A 13 -13.57 7.23 8.44
N GLY A 14 -14.81 7.67 8.36
CA GLY A 14 -15.15 9.09 8.17
C GLY A 14 -14.62 9.99 9.30
N PRO A 15 -14.97 9.75 10.57
CA PRO A 15 -14.44 10.48 11.72
C PRO A 15 -12.89 10.49 11.79
N MET A 16 -12.25 9.36 11.48
CA MET A 16 -10.78 9.28 11.46
C MET A 16 -10.17 10.16 10.37
N TYR A 17 -10.78 10.27 9.19
CA TYR A 17 -10.32 11.19 8.16
C TYR A 17 -10.46 12.65 8.58
N ILE A 18 -11.58 13.04 9.18
CA ILE A 18 -11.76 14.40 9.71
C ILE A 18 -10.65 14.71 10.72
N LEU A 19 -10.36 13.79 11.64
CA LEU A 19 -9.27 13.93 12.60
C LEU A 19 -7.91 14.08 11.91
N LYS A 20 -7.60 13.22 10.92
CA LYS A 20 -6.32 13.26 10.20
C LYS A 20 -6.13 14.57 9.42
N PHE A 21 -7.14 15.04 8.70
CA PHE A 21 -7.09 16.33 8.01
C PHE A 21 -6.94 17.49 8.99
N THR A 22 -7.63 17.44 10.13
CA THR A 22 -7.47 18.45 11.20
C THR A 22 -6.05 18.48 11.75
N LEU A 23 -5.49 17.31 12.07
CA LEU A 23 -4.11 17.20 12.56
C LEU A 23 -3.09 17.67 11.51
N ALA A 24 -3.28 17.31 10.24
CA ALA A 24 -2.43 17.80 9.15
C ALA A 24 -2.48 19.33 9.03
N GLY A 25 -3.65 19.92 9.20
CA GLY A 25 -3.83 21.38 9.27
C GLY A 25 -3.06 22.01 10.43
N LEU A 26 -3.18 21.46 11.61
CA LEU A 26 -2.49 21.97 12.81
C LEU A 26 -0.98 21.85 12.71
N THR A 27 -0.47 20.71 12.27
CA THR A 27 0.99 20.47 12.20
C THR A 27 1.64 21.29 11.08
N SER A 28 1.00 21.40 9.92
CA SER A 28 1.47 22.26 8.84
C SER A 28 1.37 23.74 9.21
N TYR A 29 0.30 24.16 9.90
CA TYR A 29 0.21 25.52 10.45
C TYR A 29 1.38 25.81 11.39
N ALA A 30 1.72 24.92 12.31
CA ALA A 30 2.84 25.11 13.23
C ALA A 30 4.17 25.31 12.52
N TYR A 31 4.43 24.54 11.44
CA TYR A 31 5.63 24.70 10.61
C TYR A 31 5.59 26.00 9.78
N ILE A 32 4.48 26.27 9.09
CA ILE A 32 4.35 27.42 8.18
C ILE A 32 4.40 28.73 8.98
N ARG A 33 3.74 28.78 10.15
CA ARG A 33 3.75 29.94 11.04
C ARG A 33 5.15 30.34 11.53
N TYR A 34 6.07 29.40 11.53
CA TYR A 34 7.48 29.68 11.86
C TYR A 34 8.15 30.62 10.83
N PHE A 35 7.65 30.64 9.59
CA PHE A 35 8.19 31.46 8.51
C PHE A 35 7.25 32.63 8.11
N ALA A 36 5.95 32.43 8.25
CA ALA A 36 4.95 33.43 7.90
C ALA A 36 4.86 34.54 8.97
N LYS A 37 4.65 35.79 8.54
CA LYS A 37 4.56 36.95 9.42
C LYS A 37 3.19 37.06 10.09
N THR A 38 2.12 36.72 9.37
CA THR A 38 0.73 36.82 9.86
C THR A 38 0.14 35.44 10.12
N ASN A 39 -0.84 35.36 11.02
CA ASN A 39 -1.56 34.13 11.29
C ASN A 39 -2.41 33.72 10.09
N GLU A 40 -3.02 34.70 9.44
CA GLU A 40 -3.91 34.49 8.28
C GLU A 40 -3.17 33.89 7.09
N SER A 41 -1.95 34.36 6.80
CA SER A 41 -1.14 33.77 5.72
C SER A 41 -0.69 32.34 6.09
N ALA A 42 -0.38 32.09 7.35
CA ALA A 42 -0.06 30.75 7.82
C ALA A 42 -1.26 29.79 7.71
N ILE A 43 -2.49 30.27 8.00
CA ILE A 43 -3.73 29.49 7.81
C ILE A 43 -3.94 29.19 6.33
N ILE A 44 -3.72 30.18 5.43
CA ILE A 44 -3.82 29.93 3.98
C ILE A 44 -2.86 28.81 3.55
N GLY A 45 -1.59 28.90 3.95
CA GLY A 45 -0.62 27.86 3.66
C GLY A 45 -0.99 26.49 4.23
N SER A 46 -1.51 26.46 5.45
CA SER A 46 -1.98 25.23 6.10
C SER A 46 -3.16 24.60 5.34
N ILE A 47 -4.13 25.37 4.91
CA ILE A 47 -5.26 24.90 4.10
C ILE A 47 -4.76 24.34 2.76
N LEU A 48 -3.82 25.03 2.09
CA LEU A 48 -3.24 24.56 0.84
C LEU A 48 -2.52 23.22 1.01
N TYR A 49 -1.78 23.02 2.10
CA TYR A 49 -1.16 21.75 2.41
C TYR A 49 -2.19 20.66 2.67
N THR A 50 -3.08 20.90 3.61
CA THR A 50 -4.08 19.93 4.10
C THR A 50 -4.97 19.40 2.97
N PHE A 51 -5.42 20.29 2.09
CA PHE A 51 -6.31 19.96 0.96
C PHE A 51 -5.56 19.94 -0.37
N SER A 52 -4.27 19.65 -0.34
CA SER A 52 -3.49 19.44 -1.57
C SER A 52 -3.98 18.23 -2.35
N GLY A 53 -3.71 18.20 -3.64
CA GLY A 53 -4.07 17.07 -4.47
C GLY A 53 -3.45 15.75 -3.98
N TRP A 54 -2.27 15.80 -3.33
CA TRP A 54 -1.64 14.61 -2.75
C TRP A 54 -2.48 14.02 -1.61
N SER A 55 -2.96 14.85 -0.69
CA SER A 55 -3.75 14.37 0.45
C SER A 55 -5.11 13.82 -0.02
N VAL A 56 -5.75 14.48 -0.98
CA VAL A 56 -7.03 14.05 -1.55
C VAL A 56 -6.85 12.77 -2.37
N PHE A 57 -5.80 12.67 -3.19
CA PHE A 57 -5.46 11.45 -3.94
C PHE A 57 -5.30 10.22 -3.04
N ASN A 58 -4.62 10.41 -1.91
CA ASN A 58 -4.28 9.33 -1.00
C ASN A 58 -5.37 9.01 0.04
N ILE A 59 -6.58 9.52 -0.08
CA ILE A 59 -7.71 9.08 0.76
C ILE A 59 -7.91 7.57 0.67
N PHE A 60 -7.65 6.96 -0.50
CA PHE A 60 -7.66 5.52 -0.68
C PHE A 60 -6.63 4.80 0.21
N TYR A 61 -5.47 5.43 0.45
CA TYR A 61 -4.40 4.90 1.30
C TYR A 61 -4.41 5.57 2.68
N ASN A 62 -5.37 5.18 3.51
CA ASN A 62 -5.59 5.78 4.82
C ASN A 62 -4.30 5.91 5.65
N GLN A 63 -3.44 4.88 5.63
CA GLN A 63 -2.18 4.82 6.38
C GLN A 63 -1.07 5.78 5.86
N PHE A 64 -1.27 6.49 4.76
CA PHE A 64 -0.29 7.47 4.28
C PHE A 64 -0.43 8.82 4.97
N HIS A 65 -1.62 9.11 5.50
CA HIS A 65 -1.90 10.40 6.13
C HIS A 65 -1.16 10.61 7.45
N GLU A 66 -0.80 9.55 8.18
CA GLU A 66 0.02 9.68 9.38
C GLU A 66 1.38 10.32 9.06
N SER A 67 2.02 9.86 7.98
CA SER A 67 3.29 10.43 7.51
C SER A 67 3.14 11.89 7.08
N PHE A 68 2.03 12.21 6.44
CA PHE A 68 1.68 13.58 6.03
C PHE A 68 1.48 14.51 7.24
N ILE A 69 0.92 14.00 8.35
CA ILE A 69 0.73 14.74 9.60
C ILE A 69 2.05 15.01 10.33
N VAL A 70 2.93 14.01 10.42
CA VAL A 70 4.16 14.13 11.27
C VAL A 70 5.30 14.85 10.57
N PHE A 71 5.35 14.82 9.25
CA PHE A 71 6.45 15.43 8.48
C PHE A 71 6.65 16.93 8.73
N PRO A 72 5.61 17.79 8.79
CA PRO A 72 5.80 19.21 9.14
C PRO A 72 6.47 19.41 10.49
N LEU A 73 6.17 18.56 11.47
CA LEU A 73 6.79 18.65 12.81
C LEU A 73 8.24 18.23 12.80
N LEU A 74 8.65 17.29 11.95
CA LEU A 74 10.04 16.89 11.76
C LEU A 74 10.89 18.09 11.30
N LEU A 75 10.43 18.82 10.27
CA LEU A 75 11.14 20.00 9.78
C LEU A 75 11.10 21.15 10.79
N LEU A 76 9.99 21.35 11.49
CA LEU A 76 9.89 22.36 12.56
C LEU A 76 10.85 22.06 13.70
N ALA A 77 10.97 20.80 14.09
CA ALA A 77 11.91 20.38 15.15
C ALA A 77 13.35 20.63 14.74
N LEU A 78 13.70 20.36 13.48
CA LEU A 78 15.03 20.65 12.94
C LEU A 78 15.32 22.17 12.93
N GLU A 79 14.35 22.99 12.50
CA GLU A 79 14.48 24.46 12.57
C GLU A 79 14.75 24.96 14.00
N LYS A 80 13.98 24.47 14.95
CA LYS A 80 14.10 24.85 16.36
C LYS A 80 15.42 24.36 16.98
N LEU A 81 15.90 23.19 16.58
CA LEU A 81 17.21 22.68 17.03
C LEU A 81 18.33 23.60 16.55
N VAL A 82 18.32 23.98 15.26
CA VAL A 82 19.40 24.77 14.66
C VAL A 82 19.38 26.24 15.11
N ASN A 83 18.21 26.88 15.14
CA ASN A 83 18.06 28.31 15.36
C ASN A 83 17.83 28.66 16.85
N GLU A 84 17.09 27.82 17.58
CA GLU A 84 16.70 28.08 18.98
C GLU A 84 17.43 27.18 19.98
N ASN A 85 18.22 26.21 19.49
CA ASN A 85 18.93 25.22 20.32
C ASN A 85 17.99 24.38 21.21
N LYS A 86 16.73 24.18 20.75
CA LYS A 86 15.77 23.30 21.42
C LYS A 86 16.15 21.86 21.15
N ARG A 87 16.64 21.17 22.17
CA ARG A 87 17.18 19.81 22.09
C ARG A 87 16.13 18.76 22.36
N GLY A 88 16.37 17.56 21.82
CA GLY A 88 15.55 16.36 22.03
C GLY A 88 14.32 16.29 21.15
N PHE A 89 13.76 17.43 20.73
CA PHE A 89 12.53 17.44 19.94
C PHE A 89 12.74 16.90 18.53
N PHE A 90 13.91 17.16 17.91
CA PHE A 90 14.23 16.61 16.59
C PHE A 90 14.39 15.08 16.65
N GLY A 91 15.15 14.56 17.63
CA GLY A 91 15.27 13.11 17.83
C GLY A 91 13.93 12.41 18.09
N LEU A 92 13.06 13.04 18.90
CA LEU A 92 11.71 12.54 19.13
C LEU A 92 10.91 12.46 17.83
N MET A 93 10.96 13.50 16.99
CA MET A 93 10.23 13.50 15.70
C MET A 93 10.82 12.51 14.70
N VAL A 94 12.14 12.28 14.71
CA VAL A 94 12.75 11.20 13.92
C VAL A 94 12.20 9.84 14.34
N ALA A 95 12.13 9.55 15.65
CA ALA A 95 11.57 8.30 16.16
C ALA A 95 10.09 8.15 15.78
N ILE A 96 9.29 9.19 15.97
CA ILE A 96 7.86 9.16 15.62
C ILE A 96 7.67 8.91 14.12
N CYS A 97 8.43 9.58 13.24
CA CYS A 97 8.35 9.35 11.80
C CYS A 97 8.70 7.91 11.42
N ALA A 98 9.73 7.33 12.03
CA ALA A 98 10.15 5.95 11.78
C ALA A 98 9.10 4.94 12.26
N ILE A 99 8.52 5.14 13.45
CA ILE A 99 7.48 4.29 14.03
C ILE A 99 6.18 4.39 13.25
N THR A 100 5.84 5.58 12.77
CA THR A 100 4.59 5.83 12.05
C THR A 100 4.54 5.06 10.74
N ASN A 101 5.61 5.13 9.93
CA ASN A 101 5.67 4.43 8.66
C ASN A 101 7.11 4.36 8.14
N TYR A 102 7.74 3.19 8.25
CA TYR A 102 9.13 2.97 7.84
C TYR A 102 9.36 3.27 6.34
N TYR A 103 8.37 3.00 5.48
CA TYR A 103 8.48 3.24 4.04
C TYR A 103 8.61 4.74 3.71
N PHE A 104 7.76 5.59 4.30
CA PHE A 104 7.86 7.04 4.14
C PHE A 104 9.06 7.62 4.86
N PHE A 105 9.50 6.98 5.93
CA PHE A 105 10.65 7.44 6.72
C PHE A 105 11.91 7.53 5.88
N VAL A 106 12.18 6.58 4.99
CA VAL A 106 13.30 6.62 4.04
C VAL A 106 13.28 7.94 3.23
N GLY A 107 12.13 8.25 2.62
CA GLY A 107 11.95 9.50 1.88
C GLY A 107 12.08 10.74 2.73
N MET A 108 11.57 10.72 3.97
CA MET A 108 11.71 11.83 4.91
C MET A 108 13.18 12.10 5.29
N VAL A 109 13.99 11.06 5.47
CA VAL A 109 15.44 11.18 5.70
C VAL A 109 16.10 11.84 4.50
N VAL A 110 15.85 11.33 3.28
CA VAL A 110 16.40 11.90 2.04
C VAL A 110 16.04 13.39 1.91
N PHE A 111 14.76 13.73 2.07
CA PHE A 111 14.33 15.14 1.96
C PHE A 111 14.93 16.02 3.07
N THR A 112 15.02 15.52 4.29
CA THR A 112 15.60 16.26 5.43
C THR A 112 17.08 16.54 5.21
N VAL A 113 17.83 15.60 4.63
CA VAL A 113 19.23 15.80 4.24
C VAL A 113 19.34 16.86 3.13
N ILE A 114 18.50 16.81 2.10
CA ILE A 114 18.48 17.82 1.04
C ILE A 114 18.12 19.20 1.62
N TYR A 115 17.12 19.27 2.48
CA TYR A 115 16.72 20.47 3.18
C TYR A 115 17.88 21.08 3.99
N TRP A 116 18.58 20.25 4.76
CA TRP A 116 19.76 20.63 5.52
C TRP A 116 20.89 21.14 4.62
N LEU A 117 21.20 20.41 3.53
CA LEU A 117 22.23 20.80 2.56
C LEU A 117 21.93 22.16 1.93
N VAL A 118 20.71 22.33 1.41
CA VAL A 118 20.30 23.58 0.75
C VAL A 118 20.40 24.75 1.70
N LYS A 119 19.90 24.62 2.93
CA LYS A 119 19.97 25.72 3.92
C LYS A 119 21.40 26.04 4.40
N THR A 120 22.26 25.04 4.46
CA THR A 120 23.65 25.20 4.81
C THR A 120 24.43 25.88 3.68
N VAL A 121 24.31 25.40 2.45
CA VAL A 121 25.00 25.95 1.27
C VAL A 121 24.55 27.38 0.96
N THR A 122 23.25 27.65 1.12
CA THR A 122 22.72 29.02 0.92
C THR A 122 22.98 29.97 2.07
N LYS A 123 23.65 29.50 3.13
CA LYS A 123 23.91 30.28 4.38
C LYS A 123 22.61 30.76 5.04
N ALA A 124 21.47 30.11 4.79
CA ALA A 124 20.22 30.37 5.49
C ALA A 124 20.29 29.98 6.97
N TRP A 125 21.19 29.06 7.30
CA TRP A 125 21.58 28.72 8.66
C TRP A 125 23.05 29.09 8.94
N ASN A 126 23.31 29.60 10.12
CA ASN A 126 24.66 29.68 10.64
C ASN A 126 25.06 28.32 11.22
N MET A 127 25.50 27.40 10.32
CA MET A 127 25.85 26.02 10.66
C MET A 127 27.26 25.96 11.23
N THR A 128 27.41 25.39 12.44
CA THR A 128 28.69 25.10 13.07
C THR A 128 28.86 23.60 13.23
N PHE A 129 30.10 23.12 13.35
CA PHE A 129 30.38 21.70 13.57
C PHE A 129 29.65 21.16 14.82
N LYS A 130 29.53 21.97 15.87
CA LYS A 130 28.77 21.61 17.08
C LYS A 130 27.28 21.46 16.84
N LYS A 131 26.65 22.31 16.00
CA LYS A 131 25.23 22.16 15.60
C LYS A 131 25.03 20.95 14.73
N PHE A 132 25.91 20.70 13.77
CA PHE A 132 25.89 19.52 12.94
C PHE A 132 25.98 18.24 13.78
N GLY A 133 26.96 18.15 14.69
CA GLY A 133 27.10 16.99 15.57
C GLY A 133 25.84 16.72 16.42
N ARG A 134 25.12 17.78 16.83
CA ARG A 134 23.82 17.61 17.54
C ARG A 134 22.74 17.07 16.67
N ILE A 135 22.60 17.56 15.43
CA ILE A 135 21.63 17.04 14.48
C ILE A 135 21.86 15.53 14.28
N VAL A 136 23.12 15.14 14.04
CA VAL A 136 23.51 13.74 13.86
C VAL A 136 23.20 12.90 15.10
N LEU A 137 23.55 13.38 16.29
CA LEU A 137 23.30 12.66 17.55
C LEU A 137 21.80 12.47 17.80
N GLU A 138 20.98 13.52 17.62
CA GLU A 138 19.53 13.41 17.79
C GLU A 138 18.91 12.49 16.72
N ALA A 139 19.39 12.54 15.47
CA ALA A 139 18.94 11.62 14.42
C ALA A 139 19.27 10.16 14.77
N ILE A 140 20.52 9.89 15.24
CA ILE A 140 20.94 8.54 15.64
C ILE A 140 20.08 8.03 16.80
N PHE A 141 19.91 8.80 17.88
CA PHE A 141 19.10 8.33 19.00
C PHE A 141 17.63 8.19 18.65
N GLY A 142 17.08 9.04 17.77
CA GLY A 142 15.73 8.89 17.24
C GLY A 142 15.58 7.59 16.42
N CYS A 143 16.52 7.28 15.53
CA CYS A 143 16.53 6.01 14.79
C CYS A 143 16.70 4.81 15.73
N LEU A 144 17.65 4.87 16.68
CA LEU A 144 17.84 3.78 17.64
C LEU A 144 16.56 3.53 18.46
N ALA A 145 15.86 4.56 18.90
CA ALA A 145 14.62 4.41 19.66
C ALA A 145 13.47 3.74 18.88
N SER A 146 13.57 3.64 17.56
CA SER A 146 12.57 3.00 16.70
C SER A 146 13.00 1.62 16.16
N MET A 147 14.12 1.07 16.63
CA MET A 147 14.68 -0.19 16.10
C MET A 147 13.77 -1.41 16.36
N PHE A 148 12.89 -1.37 17.35
CA PHE A 148 11.90 -2.42 17.60
C PHE A 148 10.89 -2.60 16.44
N ILE A 149 10.73 -1.58 15.59
CA ILE A 149 9.97 -1.65 14.34
C ILE A 149 10.89 -1.76 13.13
N LEU A 150 11.98 -0.96 13.08
CA LEU A 150 12.82 -0.87 11.89
C LEU A 150 13.56 -2.19 11.60
N ILE A 151 14.07 -2.90 12.63
CA ILE A 151 14.79 -4.16 12.41
C ILE A 151 13.84 -5.25 11.88
N PRO A 152 12.70 -5.57 12.50
CA PRO A 152 11.75 -6.52 11.94
C PRO A 152 11.27 -6.15 10.54
N SER A 153 10.95 -4.87 10.30
CA SER A 153 10.52 -4.39 8.98
C SER A 153 11.62 -4.58 7.92
N ALA A 154 12.87 -4.29 8.27
CA ALA A 154 14.01 -4.50 7.37
C ALA A 154 14.20 -5.99 7.03
N ILE A 155 14.16 -6.87 8.03
CA ILE A 155 14.26 -8.31 7.82
C ILE A 155 13.15 -8.78 6.86
N THR A 156 11.91 -8.38 7.10
CA THR A 156 10.77 -8.74 6.24
C THR A 156 10.94 -8.21 4.82
N VAL A 157 11.30 -6.94 4.65
CA VAL A 157 11.46 -6.33 3.32
C VAL A 157 12.61 -6.96 2.54
N PHE A 158 13.75 -7.21 3.17
CA PHE A 158 14.91 -7.78 2.49
C PHE A 158 14.75 -9.29 2.16
N SER A 159 13.86 -9.99 2.84
CA SER A 159 13.55 -11.39 2.51
C SER A 159 12.58 -11.56 1.36
N MET A 160 11.88 -10.49 0.94
CA MET A 160 10.95 -10.56 -0.19
C MET A 160 11.69 -10.53 -1.52
N SER A 161 11.45 -11.51 -2.39
CA SER A 161 11.98 -11.56 -3.76
C SER A 161 11.61 -10.33 -4.59
N ARG A 162 10.44 -9.74 -4.31
CA ARG A 162 9.91 -8.55 -5.00
C ARG A 162 10.74 -7.28 -4.83
N THR A 163 11.53 -7.16 -3.78
CA THR A 163 12.29 -5.93 -3.46
C THR A 163 13.67 -5.88 -4.10
N GLY A 164 14.07 -6.89 -4.85
CA GLY A 164 15.41 -7.00 -5.47
C GLY A 164 15.60 -6.25 -6.79
N GLU A 165 14.56 -5.62 -7.35
CA GLU A 165 14.67 -4.87 -8.61
C GLU A 165 15.08 -3.42 -8.36
N TYR A 166 16.38 -3.14 -8.53
CA TYR A 166 16.91 -1.79 -8.42
C TYR A 166 16.97 -1.10 -9.78
N ILE A 167 16.73 0.23 -9.76
CA ILE A 167 16.83 1.06 -10.97
C ILE A 167 18.26 1.04 -11.53
N ASN A 168 18.38 0.83 -12.84
CA ASN A 168 19.67 0.72 -13.50
C ASN A 168 19.64 1.26 -14.95
N GLY A 169 20.82 1.38 -15.57
CA GLY A 169 20.99 1.76 -16.98
C GLY A 169 20.35 3.11 -17.31
N TRP A 170 19.70 3.19 -18.47
CA TRP A 170 19.04 4.39 -18.96
C TRP A 170 17.81 4.80 -18.13
N ASN A 171 17.22 3.86 -17.37
CA ASN A 171 16.12 4.14 -16.45
C ASN A 171 16.53 5.08 -15.29
N LEU A 172 17.82 5.25 -15.03
CA LEU A 172 18.32 6.27 -14.09
C LEU A 172 18.10 7.70 -14.59
N LEU A 173 18.10 7.92 -15.91
CA LEU A 173 18.04 9.25 -16.51
C LEU A 173 16.68 9.59 -17.09
N PHE A 174 15.98 8.60 -17.65
CA PHE A 174 14.73 8.80 -18.36
C PHE A 174 13.67 7.79 -17.92
N TYR A 175 12.43 8.27 -17.78
CA TYR A 175 11.28 7.38 -17.54
C TYR A 175 10.99 6.53 -18.77
N ALA A 176 10.75 5.25 -18.57
CA ALA A 176 10.40 4.32 -19.64
C ALA A 176 9.12 4.74 -20.39
N ASP A 177 8.15 5.34 -19.69
CA ASP A 177 6.99 5.99 -20.30
C ASP A 177 7.17 7.52 -20.31
N PRO A 178 7.45 8.14 -21.48
CA PRO A 178 7.64 9.59 -21.58
C PRO A 178 6.43 10.42 -21.15
N LYS A 179 5.24 9.83 -21.12
CA LYS A 179 4.01 10.52 -20.70
C LYS A 179 4.07 10.94 -19.23
N ILE A 180 4.91 10.28 -18.41
CA ILE A 180 5.11 10.63 -16.99
C ILE A 180 5.52 12.10 -16.84
N TYR A 181 6.39 12.62 -17.73
CA TYR A 181 6.80 14.03 -17.71
C TYR A 181 5.61 14.99 -17.85
N PHE A 182 4.73 14.69 -18.80
CA PHE A 182 3.52 15.49 -18.98
C PHE A 182 2.59 15.40 -17.78
N TYR A 183 2.41 14.21 -17.20
CA TYR A 183 1.57 14.02 -16.03
C TYR A 183 2.10 14.71 -14.78
N ILE A 184 3.40 14.79 -14.58
CA ILE A 184 4.01 15.58 -13.50
C ILE A 184 3.60 17.05 -13.63
N ILE A 185 3.70 17.63 -14.84
CA ILE A 185 3.31 19.02 -15.09
C ILE A 185 1.80 19.19 -14.93
N GLN A 186 0.99 18.34 -15.54
CA GLN A 186 -0.45 18.39 -15.46
C GLN A 186 -0.94 18.31 -14.00
N SER A 187 -0.32 17.46 -13.20
CA SER A 187 -0.67 17.25 -11.79
C SER A 187 -0.47 18.50 -10.91
N MET A 188 0.19 19.54 -11.38
CA MET A 188 0.29 20.83 -10.68
C MET A 188 -0.94 21.70 -10.89
N PHE A 189 -1.68 21.54 -11.99
CA PHE A 189 -2.77 22.43 -12.39
C PHE A 189 -4.14 21.84 -12.14
N PHE A 190 -4.25 20.52 -12.07
CA PHE A 190 -5.53 19.82 -11.93
C PHE A 190 -5.48 18.88 -10.72
N PRO A 191 -6.60 18.80 -9.97
CA PRO A 191 -6.71 17.81 -8.89
C PRO A 191 -6.64 16.38 -9.44
N ALA A 192 -6.20 15.45 -8.60
CA ALA A 192 -6.17 14.04 -8.92
C ALA A 192 -7.56 13.42 -8.87
N GLU A 193 -7.77 12.34 -9.62
CA GLU A 193 -8.96 11.50 -9.52
C GLU A 193 -8.81 10.46 -8.41
N ILE A 194 -9.93 10.11 -7.79
CA ILE A 194 -10.04 8.99 -6.86
C ILE A 194 -10.78 7.86 -7.57
N PRO A 195 -10.42 6.60 -7.33
CA PRO A 195 -9.35 6.10 -6.48
C PRO A 195 -8.01 6.00 -7.23
N ALA A 196 -7.02 6.71 -6.75
CA ALA A 196 -5.62 6.53 -7.08
C ALA A 196 -5.27 6.49 -8.60
N ILE A 197 -6.16 7.02 -9.44
CA ILE A 197 -5.96 7.18 -10.88
C ILE A 197 -5.63 8.66 -11.13
N GLN A 198 -4.68 8.89 -12.00
CA GLN A 198 -4.35 10.23 -12.35
C GLN A 198 -5.42 10.86 -13.24
N SER A 199 -5.74 12.13 -12.95
CA SER A 199 -6.72 12.90 -13.71
C SER A 199 -6.48 12.76 -15.20
N PHE A 200 -7.51 12.29 -15.92
CA PHE A 200 -7.61 12.28 -17.37
C PHE A 200 -6.61 11.40 -18.11
N ALA A 201 -5.83 10.62 -17.39
CA ALA A 201 -4.82 9.77 -17.98
C ALA A 201 -5.22 8.30 -17.86
N ASN A 202 -5.50 7.67 -18.98
CA ASN A 202 -5.57 6.21 -19.05
C ASN A 202 -4.13 5.66 -19.15
N CYS A 203 -3.34 5.81 -18.10
CA CYS A 203 -1.96 5.36 -18.08
C CYS A 203 -1.73 4.47 -16.86
N LYS A 204 -1.60 3.16 -17.12
CA LYS A 204 -1.33 2.17 -16.06
C LYS A 204 -0.03 2.46 -15.31
N SER A 205 0.96 3.09 -15.95
CA SER A 205 2.27 3.38 -15.37
C SER A 205 2.25 4.42 -14.24
N VAL A 206 1.19 5.24 -14.12
CA VAL A 206 1.03 6.23 -13.05
C VAL A 206 -0.15 5.95 -12.13
N ALA A 207 -0.93 4.91 -12.40
CA ALA A 207 -2.00 4.48 -11.50
C ALA A 207 -1.41 4.04 -10.16
N TRP A 208 -2.05 4.39 -9.05
CA TRP A 208 -1.65 4.04 -7.68
C TRP A 208 -0.33 4.67 -7.18
N GLN A 209 0.28 5.60 -7.95
CA GLN A 209 1.62 6.13 -7.68
C GLN A 209 1.63 7.42 -6.85
N SER A 210 0.48 7.91 -6.41
CA SER A 210 0.29 9.16 -5.66
C SER A 210 0.79 10.41 -6.41
N LEU A 211 0.74 10.38 -7.74
CA LEU A 211 1.21 11.48 -8.58
C LEU A 211 0.23 12.65 -8.53
N SER A 212 0.43 13.56 -7.60
CA SER A 212 -0.28 14.84 -7.54
C SER A 212 0.56 15.90 -6.83
N LEU A 213 0.81 17.01 -7.53
CA LEU A 213 1.43 18.24 -7.01
C LEU A 213 0.42 19.38 -6.92
N TYR A 214 -0.87 19.08 -7.07
CA TYR A 214 -1.91 20.09 -7.12
C TYR A 214 -2.01 20.87 -5.80
N LEU A 215 -1.95 22.18 -5.96
CA LEU A 215 -2.49 23.15 -5.02
C LEU A 215 -3.54 23.97 -5.75
N PRO A 216 -4.59 24.49 -5.09
CA PRO A 216 -5.44 25.51 -5.70
C PRO A 216 -4.57 26.56 -6.41
N LEU A 217 -4.95 27.01 -7.60
CA LEU A 217 -4.06 27.74 -8.53
C LEU A 217 -3.34 28.94 -7.90
N VAL A 218 -3.91 29.50 -6.83
CA VAL A 218 -3.26 30.54 -6.02
C VAL A 218 -1.92 30.07 -5.43
N GLY A 219 -1.80 28.79 -5.11
CA GLY A 219 -0.56 28.22 -4.60
C GLY A 219 0.57 28.34 -5.62
N ILE A 220 0.33 27.94 -6.87
CA ILE A 220 1.33 28.05 -7.94
C ILE A 220 1.64 29.52 -8.25
N ILE A 221 0.64 30.40 -8.23
CA ILE A 221 0.84 31.84 -8.44
C ILE A 221 1.74 32.41 -7.36
N GLY A 222 1.51 32.07 -6.09
CA GLY A 222 2.35 32.50 -4.96
C GLY A 222 3.80 32.02 -5.10
N ILE A 223 3.98 30.75 -5.46
CA ILE A 223 5.32 30.15 -5.68
C ILE A 223 6.07 30.88 -6.79
N LEU A 224 5.46 31.05 -7.95
CA LEU A 224 6.11 31.73 -9.08
C LEU A 224 6.42 33.20 -8.79
N THR A 225 5.57 33.86 -8.02
CA THR A 225 5.82 35.24 -7.55
C THR A 225 7.04 35.27 -6.63
N TYR A 226 7.09 34.39 -5.64
CA TYR A 226 8.25 34.28 -4.74
C TYR A 226 9.54 34.01 -5.49
N MET A 227 9.55 33.00 -6.36
CA MET A 227 10.73 32.60 -7.14
C MET A 227 11.24 33.71 -8.06
N LYS A 228 10.35 34.53 -8.61
CA LYS A 228 10.73 35.67 -9.46
C LYS A 228 11.58 36.69 -8.71
N PHE A 229 11.20 37.02 -7.49
CA PHE A 229 11.86 38.06 -6.68
C PHE A 229 13.00 37.50 -5.81
N ASN A 230 12.94 36.24 -5.42
CA ASN A 230 13.87 35.58 -4.49
C ASN A 230 14.65 34.44 -5.11
N LYS A 231 15.25 34.64 -6.29
CA LYS A 231 15.96 33.59 -7.07
C LYS A 231 17.07 32.88 -6.30
N LYS A 232 17.77 33.60 -5.39
CA LYS A 232 18.91 33.06 -4.64
C LYS A 232 18.54 32.49 -3.28
N ASP A 233 17.27 32.66 -2.85
CA ASP A 233 16.78 32.17 -1.57
C ASP A 233 16.73 30.63 -1.52
N TRP A 234 16.94 30.08 -0.35
CA TRP A 234 16.99 28.64 -0.13
C TRP A 234 15.67 27.94 -0.50
N LYS A 235 14.51 28.59 -0.28
CA LYS A 235 13.20 28.04 -0.61
C LYS A 235 13.07 27.84 -2.13
N THR A 236 13.48 28.84 -2.91
CA THR A 236 13.50 28.76 -4.39
C THR A 236 14.41 27.63 -4.86
N LYS A 237 15.64 27.52 -4.30
CA LYS A 237 16.56 26.45 -4.67
C LYS A 237 16.03 25.06 -4.31
N LEU A 238 15.44 24.91 -3.12
CA LEU A 238 14.85 23.66 -2.68
C LEU A 238 13.71 23.22 -3.58
N LEU A 239 12.82 24.13 -3.99
CA LEU A 239 11.73 23.81 -4.93
C LEU A 239 12.27 23.43 -6.31
N ILE A 240 13.30 24.11 -6.84
CA ILE A 240 13.93 23.75 -8.12
C ILE A 240 14.57 22.35 -8.01
N ILE A 241 15.32 22.07 -6.96
CA ILE A 241 15.93 20.75 -6.73
C ILE A 241 14.85 19.68 -6.66
N SER A 242 13.78 19.89 -5.90
CA SER A 242 12.66 18.95 -5.80
C SER A 242 12.00 18.70 -7.16
N PHE A 243 11.83 19.73 -7.97
CA PHE A 243 11.27 19.58 -9.32
C PHE A 243 12.21 18.79 -10.25
N VAL A 244 13.52 19.06 -10.21
CA VAL A 244 14.52 18.27 -10.95
C VAL A 244 14.50 16.81 -10.49
N MET A 245 14.41 16.56 -9.20
CA MET A 245 14.32 15.20 -8.65
C MET A 245 13.05 14.48 -9.11
N ALA A 246 11.95 15.19 -9.29
CA ALA A 246 10.72 14.60 -9.83
C ALA A 246 10.86 14.22 -11.32
N LEU A 247 11.67 14.96 -12.07
CA LEU A 247 11.87 14.73 -13.52
C LEU A 247 12.93 13.68 -13.83
N VAL A 248 13.85 13.37 -12.92
CA VAL A 248 14.92 12.40 -13.14
C VAL A 248 14.66 11.12 -12.35
N PRO A 249 14.40 9.97 -13.00
CA PRO A 249 14.01 8.74 -12.33
C PRO A 249 14.97 8.29 -11.22
N GLY A 250 16.28 8.35 -11.46
CA GLY A 250 17.30 7.98 -10.47
C GLY A 250 17.22 8.83 -9.20
N PHE A 251 16.92 10.11 -9.32
CA PHE A 251 16.71 10.97 -8.15
C PHE A 251 15.36 10.73 -7.49
N ASN A 252 14.32 10.46 -8.27
CA ASN A 252 13.01 10.06 -7.73
C ASN A 252 13.11 8.75 -6.93
N ALA A 253 13.88 7.78 -7.43
CA ALA A 253 14.05 6.49 -6.78
C ALA A 253 14.80 6.54 -5.43
N LEU A 254 15.56 7.62 -5.14
CA LEU A 254 16.17 7.80 -3.82
C LEU A 254 15.12 7.77 -2.68
N PHE A 255 13.92 8.25 -2.94
CA PHE A 255 12.83 8.25 -1.96
C PHE A 255 12.21 6.87 -1.71
N THR A 256 12.56 5.88 -2.51
CA THR A 256 12.09 4.48 -2.43
C THR A 256 13.23 3.48 -2.35
N ALA A 257 14.36 3.87 -1.77
CA ALA A 257 15.56 3.05 -1.65
C ALA A 257 16.05 2.48 -3.00
N LEU A 258 16.01 3.28 -4.05
CA LEU A 258 16.45 2.98 -5.42
C LEU A 258 15.68 1.84 -6.12
N GLN A 259 14.48 1.52 -5.68
CA GLN A 259 13.64 0.52 -6.37
C GLN A 259 13.25 0.98 -7.79
N ASN A 260 13.17 0.03 -8.71
CA ASN A 260 12.81 0.27 -10.12
C ASN A 260 11.28 0.42 -10.30
N VAL A 261 10.67 1.27 -9.46
CA VAL A 261 9.24 1.59 -9.53
C VAL A 261 9.05 3.08 -9.45
N TYR A 262 8.23 3.64 -10.34
CA TYR A 262 7.87 5.05 -10.24
C TYR A 262 6.90 5.27 -9.09
N TYR A 263 7.30 6.08 -8.10
CA TYR A 263 6.44 6.56 -7.03
C TYR A 263 6.61 8.07 -6.81
N ALA A 264 5.48 8.79 -6.75
CA ALA A 264 5.42 10.20 -6.39
C ALA A 264 4.94 10.41 -4.93
N ARG A 265 5.03 9.37 -4.11
CA ARG A 265 4.55 9.39 -2.71
C ARG A 265 5.26 10.44 -1.86
N TRP A 266 6.51 10.77 -2.16
CA TRP A 266 7.29 11.80 -1.49
C TRP A 266 6.86 13.23 -1.83
N PHE A 267 5.98 13.44 -2.80
CA PHE A 267 5.53 14.78 -3.23
C PHE A 267 4.86 15.59 -2.12
N MET A 268 4.37 14.93 -1.06
CA MET A 268 3.88 15.62 0.14
C MET A 268 4.94 16.58 0.75
N MET A 269 6.23 16.28 0.57
CA MET A 269 7.33 17.04 1.14
C MET A 269 7.53 18.38 0.41
N PRO A 270 7.75 18.42 -0.91
CA PRO A 270 7.78 19.67 -1.64
C PRO A 270 6.45 20.45 -1.57
N ILE A 271 5.29 19.80 -1.48
CA ILE A 271 3.98 20.46 -1.30
C ILE A 271 3.97 21.28 -0.01
N LEU A 272 4.55 20.80 1.08
CA LEU A 272 4.68 21.57 2.32
C LEU A 272 5.49 22.85 2.10
N ILE A 273 6.61 22.75 1.38
CA ILE A 273 7.45 23.92 1.04
C ILE A 273 6.71 24.88 0.09
N MET A 274 5.99 24.33 -0.91
CA MET A 274 5.15 25.10 -1.83
C MET A 274 4.08 25.92 -1.07
N SER A 275 3.42 25.29 -0.13
CA SER A 275 2.38 25.89 0.71
C SER A 275 2.94 26.98 1.63
N MET A 276 4.11 26.72 2.25
CA MET A 276 4.82 27.70 3.07
C MET A 276 5.29 28.89 2.24
N VAL A 277 5.86 28.67 1.06
CA VAL A 277 6.32 29.73 0.15
C VAL A 277 5.16 30.61 -0.29
N THR A 278 3.98 30.02 -0.56
CA THR A 278 2.78 30.78 -0.90
C THR A 278 2.33 31.68 0.26
N ALA A 279 2.34 31.16 1.48
CA ALA A 279 2.02 31.95 2.68
C ALA A 279 2.99 33.14 2.87
N VAL A 280 4.29 32.90 2.76
CA VAL A 280 5.31 33.95 2.84
C VAL A 280 5.15 34.97 1.72
N SER A 281 4.78 34.54 0.50
CA SER A 281 4.55 35.47 -0.61
C SER A 281 3.42 36.46 -0.33
N MET A 282 2.36 36.00 0.33
CA MET A 282 1.21 36.85 0.67
C MET A 282 1.58 37.91 1.74
N ASP A 283 2.54 37.61 2.61
CA ASP A 283 3.04 38.57 3.59
C ASP A 283 4.03 39.57 2.99
N ASP A 284 4.83 39.17 2.00
CA ASP A 284 5.97 39.94 1.53
C ASP A 284 5.65 40.84 0.33
N PHE A 285 4.72 40.45 -0.56
CA PHE A 285 4.49 41.11 -1.85
C PHE A 285 3.15 41.87 -1.92
N GLU A 286 3.10 42.84 -2.80
CA GLU A 286 1.87 43.56 -3.17
C GLU A 286 1.11 42.81 -4.27
N ILE A 287 -0.18 43.11 -4.41
CA ILE A 287 -1.06 42.51 -5.43
C ILE A 287 -0.49 42.66 -6.84
N LYS A 288 0.12 43.79 -7.16
CA LYS A 288 0.73 44.05 -8.49
C LYS A 288 1.82 43.04 -8.83
N ASP A 289 2.52 42.52 -7.83
CA ASP A 289 3.62 41.57 -8.02
C ASP A 289 3.14 40.18 -8.42
N PHE A 290 1.89 39.84 -8.07
CA PHE A 290 1.26 38.57 -8.44
C PHE A 290 0.71 38.55 -9.88
N ILE A 291 0.44 39.72 -10.48
CA ILE A 291 -0.16 39.82 -11.82
C ILE A 291 0.65 39.07 -12.91
N PRO A 292 1.99 39.21 -13.00
CA PRO A 292 2.76 38.47 -14.02
C PRO A 292 2.67 36.96 -13.84
N SER A 293 2.71 36.47 -12.59
CA SER A 293 2.58 35.05 -12.27
C SER A 293 1.18 34.55 -12.55
N PHE A 294 0.17 35.33 -12.22
CA PHE A 294 -1.22 35.04 -12.58
C PHE A 294 -1.41 34.89 -14.09
N LYS A 295 -0.90 35.84 -14.90
CA LYS A 295 -0.97 35.74 -16.37
C LYS A 295 -0.29 34.44 -16.87
N LYS A 296 0.88 34.11 -16.32
CA LYS A 296 1.62 32.90 -16.71
C LYS A 296 0.86 31.63 -16.36
N VAL A 297 0.33 31.54 -15.14
CA VAL A 297 -0.45 30.38 -14.68
C VAL A 297 -1.74 30.25 -15.50
N SER A 298 -2.43 31.36 -15.76
CA SER A 298 -3.63 31.37 -16.61
C SER A 298 -3.34 30.86 -18.01
N LEU A 299 -2.25 31.35 -18.63
CA LEU A 299 -1.84 30.89 -19.97
C LEU A 299 -1.52 29.39 -19.95
N MET A 300 -0.73 28.91 -18.96
CA MET A 300 -0.38 27.49 -18.85
C MET A 300 -1.61 26.62 -18.63
N THR A 301 -2.52 27.02 -17.74
CA THR A 301 -3.77 26.28 -17.48
C THR A 301 -4.62 26.17 -18.74
N VAL A 302 -4.85 27.29 -19.43
CA VAL A 302 -5.64 27.31 -20.68
C VAL A 302 -4.94 26.51 -21.79
N SER A 303 -3.61 26.60 -21.90
CA SER A 303 -2.85 25.82 -22.89
C SER A 303 -2.95 24.31 -22.63
N ILE A 304 -2.86 23.87 -21.39
CA ILE A 304 -3.04 22.44 -21.03
C ILE A 304 -4.45 21.99 -21.38
N ILE A 305 -5.47 22.80 -21.02
CA ILE A 305 -6.86 22.52 -21.38
C ILE A 305 -7.02 22.38 -22.88
N ALA A 306 -6.47 23.33 -23.65
CA ALA A 306 -6.56 23.32 -25.11
C ALA A 306 -5.85 22.10 -25.72
N VAL A 307 -4.64 21.79 -25.26
CA VAL A 307 -3.89 20.61 -25.74
C VAL A 307 -4.65 19.33 -25.46
N VAL A 308 -5.12 19.15 -24.24
CA VAL A 308 -5.84 17.90 -23.85
C VAL A 308 -7.18 17.79 -24.57
N ALA A 309 -7.94 18.90 -24.70
CA ALA A 309 -9.27 18.89 -25.30
C ALA A 309 -9.28 18.82 -26.84
N LEU A 310 -8.31 19.47 -27.50
CA LEU A 310 -8.34 19.68 -28.95
C LEU A 310 -7.42 18.71 -29.71
N THR A 311 -6.47 18.05 -29.05
CA THR A 311 -5.60 17.09 -29.76
C THR A 311 -6.42 15.89 -30.21
N PRO A 312 -6.49 15.59 -31.51
CA PRO A 312 -7.25 14.47 -32.00
C PRO A 312 -6.60 13.14 -31.59
N ASN A 313 -7.44 12.16 -31.26
CA ASN A 313 -7.05 10.80 -30.94
C ASN A 313 -7.85 9.82 -31.82
N TYR A 314 -7.19 8.73 -32.25
CA TYR A 314 -7.83 7.68 -33.03
C TYR A 314 -8.17 6.53 -32.10
N TYR A 315 -9.48 6.27 -31.95
CA TYR A 315 -10.00 5.24 -31.04
C TYR A 315 -11.22 4.55 -31.66
N GLU A 316 -11.30 3.23 -31.56
CA GLU A 316 -12.37 2.41 -32.12
C GLU A 316 -12.73 2.73 -33.57
N ASN A 317 -11.70 2.84 -34.43
CA ASN A 317 -11.82 3.18 -35.84
C ASN A 317 -12.46 4.55 -36.16
N LYS A 318 -12.44 5.49 -35.20
CA LYS A 318 -12.95 6.85 -35.34
C LYS A 318 -11.95 7.88 -34.82
N TRP A 319 -11.94 9.06 -35.45
CA TRP A 319 -11.25 10.22 -34.91
C TRP A 319 -12.13 10.89 -33.86
N VAL A 320 -11.61 11.05 -32.65
CA VAL A 320 -12.26 11.74 -31.55
C VAL A 320 -11.39 12.90 -31.08
N LEU A 321 -12.00 14.00 -30.63
CA LEU A 321 -11.26 15.10 -30.01
C LEU A 321 -10.97 14.77 -28.55
N GLY A 322 -9.75 15.09 -28.14
CA GLY A 322 -9.27 14.86 -26.79
C GLY A 322 -8.26 13.73 -26.70
N ILE A 323 -7.04 14.06 -26.28
CA ILE A 323 -5.88 13.14 -26.26
C ILE A 323 -6.12 11.89 -25.38
N TRP A 324 -7.07 11.96 -24.43
CA TRP A 324 -7.39 10.89 -23.49
C TRP A 324 -8.80 10.30 -23.67
N ASN A 325 -9.47 10.67 -24.73
CA ASN A 325 -10.81 10.18 -25.02
C ASN A 325 -10.73 8.75 -25.57
N ARG A 326 -10.63 7.74 -24.68
CA ARG A 326 -10.43 6.33 -25.08
C ARG A 326 -11.59 5.41 -24.72
N GLU A 327 -12.12 5.45 -23.56
CA GLU A 327 -13.14 4.50 -23.09
C GLU A 327 -14.42 5.24 -22.74
N GLY A 328 -15.35 5.32 -23.66
CA GLY A 328 -16.61 6.00 -23.37
C GLY A 328 -16.41 7.34 -22.67
N ASN A 329 -17.15 8.29 -22.98
CA ASN A 329 -16.99 9.71 -22.65
C ASN A 329 -16.79 10.10 -21.17
N GLN A 330 -16.86 9.17 -20.20
CA GLN A 330 -16.88 9.51 -18.76
C GLN A 330 -15.63 10.27 -18.28
N ARG A 331 -14.42 9.83 -18.65
CA ARG A 331 -13.17 10.50 -18.23
C ARG A 331 -12.96 11.82 -18.93
N PHE A 332 -13.41 11.96 -20.17
CA PHE A 332 -13.35 13.21 -20.88
C PHE A 332 -14.32 14.23 -20.29
N TYR A 333 -15.51 13.82 -19.86
CA TYR A 333 -16.42 14.70 -19.12
C TYR A 333 -15.86 15.16 -17.77
N LEU A 334 -15.15 14.27 -17.05
CA LEU A 334 -14.44 14.66 -15.83
C LEU A 334 -13.37 15.73 -16.11
N PHE A 335 -12.60 15.56 -17.19
CA PHE A 335 -11.65 16.58 -17.62
C PHE A 335 -12.31 17.92 -17.92
N ILE A 336 -13.40 17.94 -18.67
CA ILE A 336 -14.17 19.16 -18.94
C ILE A 336 -14.59 19.80 -17.62
N PHE A 337 -15.14 19.01 -16.72
CA PHE A 337 -15.63 19.50 -15.44
C PHE A 337 -14.51 20.12 -14.58
N PHE A 338 -13.37 19.45 -14.43
CA PHE A 338 -12.23 20.02 -13.69
C PHE A 338 -11.60 21.20 -14.41
N SER A 339 -11.69 21.25 -15.73
CA SER A 339 -11.28 22.43 -16.52
C SER A 339 -12.17 23.64 -16.21
N LEU A 340 -13.47 23.45 -16.09
CA LEU A 340 -14.40 24.50 -15.67
C LEU A 340 -14.10 25.00 -14.25
N ILE A 341 -13.77 24.09 -13.32
CA ILE A 341 -13.35 24.47 -11.96
C ILE A 341 -12.05 25.28 -12.00
N ALA A 342 -11.07 24.88 -12.82
CA ALA A 342 -9.82 25.63 -12.97
C ALA A 342 -10.07 27.03 -13.55
N LEU A 343 -10.93 27.16 -14.57
CA LEU A 343 -11.32 28.45 -15.13
C LEU A 343 -12.08 29.32 -14.12
N ALA A 344 -12.98 28.74 -13.32
CA ALA A 344 -13.67 29.46 -12.25
C ALA A 344 -12.68 29.99 -11.19
N GLN A 345 -11.68 29.20 -10.80
CA GLN A 345 -10.62 29.68 -9.92
C GLN A 345 -9.87 30.87 -10.54
N LEU A 346 -9.51 30.79 -11.83
CA LEU A 346 -8.85 31.91 -12.52
C LEU A 346 -9.69 33.17 -12.55
N LEU A 347 -11.01 33.06 -12.75
CA LEU A 347 -11.93 34.21 -12.71
C LEU A 347 -12.01 34.85 -11.32
N ILE A 348 -12.09 34.04 -10.27
CA ILE A 348 -12.06 34.53 -8.88
C ILE A 348 -10.73 35.22 -8.59
N LEU A 349 -9.62 34.63 -8.98
CA LEU A 349 -8.27 35.18 -8.77
C LEU A 349 -8.04 36.45 -9.62
N PHE A 350 -8.60 36.51 -10.84
CA PHE A 350 -8.58 37.69 -11.66
C PHE A 350 -9.22 38.85 -10.92
N ASN A 351 -10.42 38.65 -10.35
CA ASN A 351 -11.10 39.70 -9.57
C ASN A 351 -10.27 40.15 -8.35
N VAL A 352 -9.56 39.20 -7.69
CA VAL A 352 -8.69 39.55 -6.56
C VAL A 352 -7.46 40.33 -6.99
N PHE A 353 -6.79 39.92 -8.05
CA PHE A 353 -5.49 40.48 -8.44
C PHE A 353 -5.56 41.66 -9.36
N TRP A 354 -6.66 41.82 -10.16
CA TRP A 354 -6.75 42.88 -11.15
C TRP A 354 -7.38 44.17 -10.61
N ASN A 355 -8.39 44.02 -9.76
CA ASN A 355 -9.22 45.16 -9.33
C ASN A 355 -8.78 45.80 -8.00
N LYS A 356 -7.67 45.36 -7.39
CA LYS A 356 -7.24 45.84 -6.08
C LYS A 356 -5.77 46.28 -6.08
N ALA A 357 -5.50 47.40 -5.43
CA ALA A 357 -4.17 47.89 -5.15
C ALA A 357 -3.77 47.55 -3.70
N GLY A 358 -2.45 47.50 -3.44
CA GLY A 358 -1.89 47.24 -2.11
C GLY A 358 -1.64 45.73 -1.82
N LYS A 359 -1.47 45.42 -0.56
CA LYS A 359 -1.25 44.04 -0.11
C LYS A 359 -2.52 43.20 -0.12
N ILE A 360 -2.39 41.89 -0.27
CA ILE A 360 -3.54 40.98 -0.14
C ILE A 360 -4.03 41.03 1.31
N ASN A 361 -5.29 41.34 1.47
CA ASN A 361 -5.98 41.18 2.76
C ASN A 361 -6.21 39.68 2.98
N CYS A 362 -5.29 39.01 3.66
CA CYS A 362 -5.31 37.56 3.87
C CYS A 362 -6.61 37.09 4.56
N LYS A 363 -7.15 37.87 5.50
CA LYS A 363 -8.42 37.57 6.15
C LYS A 363 -9.61 37.55 5.17
N SER A 364 -9.71 38.58 4.32
CA SER A 364 -10.71 38.62 3.27
C SER A 364 -10.47 37.58 2.17
N PHE A 365 -9.24 37.21 1.92
CA PHE A 365 -8.89 36.17 0.92
C PHE A 365 -9.32 34.79 1.37
N LEU A 366 -9.20 34.46 2.67
CA LEU A 366 -9.64 33.19 3.24
C LEU A 366 -11.13 32.92 2.94
N THR A 367 -11.99 33.92 3.00
CA THR A 367 -13.42 33.77 2.69
C THR A 367 -13.69 33.33 1.24
N LYS A 368 -12.72 33.52 0.34
CA LYS A 368 -12.78 33.08 -1.07
C LYS A 368 -12.05 31.75 -1.30
N LEU A 369 -10.97 31.51 -0.57
CA LEU A 369 -10.18 30.30 -0.69
C LEU A 369 -10.92 29.09 -0.12
N ILE A 370 -11.57 29.22 1.03
CA ILE A 370 -12.29 28.11 1.67
C ILE A 370 -13.35 27.49 0.75
N PRO A 371 -14.26 28.27 0.12
CA PRO A 371 -15.21 27.71 -0.83
C PRO A 371 -14.54 27.00 -2.02
N ILE A 372 -13.45 27.55 -2.56
CA ILE A 372 -12.72 26.92 -3.67
C ILE A 372 -12.20 25.55 -3.26
N VAL A 373 -11.50 25.48 -2.12
CA VAL A 373 -10.93 24.23 -1.60
C VAL A 373 -12.04 23.23 -1.29
N LEU A 374 -13.14 23.69 -0.70
CA LEU A 374 -14.28 22.84 -0.38
C LEU A 374 -14.92 22.26 -1.65
N ILE A 375 -15.22 23.09 -2.64
CA ILE A 375 -15.81 22.64 -3.91
C ILE A 375 -14.87 21.62 -4.59
N VAL A 376 -13.59 21.95 -4.72
CA VAL A 376 -12.63 21.04 -5.37
C VAL A 376 -12.54 19.71 -4.62
N SER A 377 -12.38 19.74 -3.29
CA SER A 377 -12.22 18.53 -2.49
C SER A 377 -13.49 17.68 -2.48
N VAL A 378 -14.66 18.27 -2.24
CA VAL A 378 -15.94 17.56 -2.23
C VAL A 378 -16.23 16.96 -3.61
N THR A 379 -15.96 17.71 -4.68
CA THR A 379 -16.18 17.21 -6.04
C THR A 379 -15.24 16.07 -6.38
N THR A 380 -13.95 16.22 -6.08
CA THR A 380 -12.95 15.18 -6.36
C THR A 380 -13.27 13.89 -5.59
N VAL A 381 -13.55 14.00 -4.30
CA VAL A 381 -13.91 12.84 -3.45
C VAL A 381 -15.26 12.26 -3.87
N GLY A 382 -16.28 13.12 -4.07
CA GLY A 382 -17.63 12.69 -4.42
C GLY A 382 -17.68 11.98 -5.77
N ILE A 383 -17.12 12.58 -6.82
CA ILE A 383 -17.08 11.97 -8.15
C ILE A 383 -16.22 10.70 -8.13
N GLY A 384 -15.05 10.75 -7.50
CA GLY A 384 -14.19 9.57 -7.37
C GLY A 384 -14.91 8.41 -6.68
N SER A 385 -15.63 8.68 -5.60
CA SER A 385 -16.44 7.66 -4.91
C SER A 385 -17.58 7.13 -5.77
N MET A 386 -18.24 7.96 -6.56
CA MET A 386 -19.32 7.56 -7.46
C MET A 386 -18.81 6.71 -8.63
N THR A 387 -17.68 7.09 -9.22
CA THR A 387 -17.11 6.42 -10.41
C THR A 387 -16.36 5.16 -10.09
N SER A 388 -15.86 5.01 -8.87
CA SER A 388 -15.11 3.81 -8.42
C SER A 388 -16.01 2.67 -7.91
N GLY A 389 -17.33 2.86 -7.90
CA GLY A 389 -18.25 1.85 -7.37
C GLY A 389 -18.15 1.63 -5.85
N ASN A 390 -17.51 2.52 -5.11
CA ASN A 390 -17.28 2.38 -3.66
C ASN A 390 -18.58 2.25 -2.84
N GLY A 391 -19.71 2.72 -3.35
CA GLY A 391 -21.01 2.44 -2.75
C GLY A 391 -21.37 0.96 -2.76
N LYS A 392 -20.95 0.23 -3.79
CA LYS A 392 -21.09 -1.23 -3.87
C LYS A 392 -20.20 -1.93 -2.84
N PHE A 393 -18.93 -1.53 -2.74
CA PHE A 393 -18.00 -2.10 -1.77
C PHE A 393 -18.49 -1.95 -0.32
N VAL A 394 -19.00 -0.78 0.06
CA VAL A 394 -19.59 -0.56 1.37
C VAL A 394 -20.81 -1.46 1.57
N LYS A 395 -21.70 -1.54 0.58
CA LYS A 395 -22.87 -2.44 0.62
C LYS A 395 -22.44 -3.91 0.72
N GLN A 396 -21.41 -4.32 -0.03
CA GLN A 396 -20.85 -5.67 0.02
C GLN A 396 -20.24 -5.97 1.39
N ALA A 397 -19.52 -5.01 2.00
CA ALA A 397 -18.95 -5.17 3.33
C ALA A 397 -20.03 -5.37 4.42
N PHE A 398 -21.18 -4.72 4.29
CA PHE A 398 -22.32 -4.94 5.19
C PHE A 398 -23.06 -6.24 4.89
N ASN A 399 -23.26 -6.60 3.61
CA ASN A 399 -23.90 -7.83 3.24
C ASN A 399 -23.06 -9.06 3.58
N PHE A 400 -21.75 -8.93 3.77
CA PHE A 400 -20.88 -10.04 4.18
C PHE A 400 -21.22 -10.56 5.59
N GLU A 401 -21.84 -9.74 6.43
CA GLU A 401 -22.39 -10.17 7.72
C GLU A 401 -23.53 -11.20 7.52
N ASP A 402 -24.47 -10.89 6.62
CA ASP A 402 -25.57 -11.81 6.25
C ASP A 402 -25.03 -13.09 5.59
N ILE A 403 -23.93 -13.01 4.87
CA ILE A 403 -23.26 -14.15 4.23
C ILE A 403 -22.64 -15.08 5.28
N THR A 404 -21.92 -14.52 6.26
CA THR A 404 -21.24 -15.31 7.28
C THR A 404 -22.22 -15.95 8.28
N GLU A 405 -23.38 -15.35 8.54
CA GLU A 405 -24.43 -15.94 9.38
C GLU A 405 -25.01 -17.25 8.80
N ASN A 406 -24.89 -17.44 7.48
CA ASN A 406 -25.34 -18.65 6.78
C ASN A 406 -24.26 -19.73 6.63
N MET A 407 -23.05 -19.48 7.15
CA MET A 407 -21.94 -20.42 7.14
C MET A 407 -21.74 -21.00 8.54
N ASP A 408 -21.64 -22.30 8.64
CA ASP A 408 -21.10 -22.96 9.81
C ASP A 408 -19.57 -22.85 9.76
N LEU A 409 -19.06 -21.70 10.22
CA LEU A 409 -17.63 -21.45 10.32
C LEU A 409 -17.12 -22.19 11.55
N GLU A 410 -16.82 -23.47 11.38
CA GLU A 410 -16.02 -24.19 12.37
C GLU A 410 -14.73 -23.43 12.66
N ASP A 411 -14.27 -23.48 13.89
CA ASP A 411 -13.00 -22.88 14.29
C ASP A 411 -11.89 -23.29 13.32
N ASN A 412 -11.20 -22.28 12.73
CA ASN A 412 -10.09 -22.40 11.81
C ASN A 412 -10.40 -22.83 10.37
N SER A 413 -11.65 -22.88 9.93
CA SER A 413 -11.97 -23.02 8.52
C SER A 413 -11.78 -21.70 7.76
N ARG A 414 -11.32 -21.77 6.51
CA ARG A 414 -11.07 -20.60 5.66
C ARG A 414 -12.14 -20.38 4.63
N VAL A 415 -12.34 -19.11 4.30
CA VAL A 415 -13.25 -18.67 3.23
C VAL A 415 -12.42 -18.15 2.04
N SER A 416 -12.85 -18.48 0.84
CA SER A 416 -12.36 -17.88 -0.39
C SER A 416 -13.45 -17.00 -0.98
N ALA A 417 -13.21 -15.71 -1.10
CA ALA A 417 -14.17 -14.77 -1.67
C ALA A 417 -13.74 -14.34 -3.06
N PHE A 418 -14.69 -14.32 -3.99
CA PHE A 418 -14.50 -13.85 -5.34
C PHE A 418 -15.00 -12.43 -5.47
N ASP A 419 -14.40 -11.75 -6.34
CA ASP A 419 -14.53 -10.37 -6.75
C ASP A 419 -13.46 -9.47 -6.14
N ASN A 420 -13.48 -8.19 -6.53
CA ASN A 420 -12.57 -7.18 -6.00
C ASN A 420 -12.73 -6.92 -4.48
N SER A 421 -13.44 -7.79 -3.77
CA SER A 421 -13.71 -7.74 -2.33
C SER A 421 -12.57 -8.35 -1.49
N TYR A 422 -11.35 -8.26 -1.98
CA TYR A 422 -10.17 -8.63 -1.19
C TYR A 422 -10.25 -7.99 0.19
N ASN A 423 -10.08 -8.76 1.24
CA ASN A 423 -10.10 -8.33 2.64
C ASN A 423 -11.48 -8.19 3.30
N LEU A 424 -12.59 -8.50 2.66
CA LEU A 424 -13.89 -8.49 3.35
C LEU A 424 -13.92 -9.48 4.50
N ALA A 425 -13.46 -10.71 4.27
CA ALA A 425 -13.33 -11.73 5.30
C ALA A 425 -12.42 -11.26 6.45
N VAL A 426 -11.26 -10.64 6.12
CA VAL A 426 -10.34 -10.09 7.11
C VAL A 426 -10.99 -9.01 7.97
N VAL A 427 -11.79 -8.11 7.39
CA VAL A 427 -12.51 -7.05 8.13
C VAL A 427 -13.49 -7.65 9.14
N ARG A 428 -14.04 -8.82 8.84
CA ARG A 428 -14.99 -9.54 9.73
C ARG A 428 -14.30 -10.50 10.69
N GLY A 429 -12.97 -10.61 10.62
CA GLY A 429 -12.22 -11.54 11.49
C GLY A 429 -12.36 -12.99 11.06
N THR A 430 -12.76 -13.25 9.82
CA THR A 430 -12.86 -14.60 9.24
C THR A 430 -11.56 -14.90 8.49
N ASP A 431 -11.03 -16.08 8.70
CA ASP A 431 -9.83 -16.55 7.99
C ASP A 431 -10.10 -16.73 6.51
N CYS A 432 -9.18 -16.25 5.66
CA CYS A 432 -9.37 -16.30 4.22
C CYS A 432 -8.06 -16.51 3.47
N THR A 433 -8.18 -17.07 2.26
CA THR A 433 -7.07 -17.20 1.30
C THR A 433 -7.02 -16.10 0.26
N THR A 434 -8.14 -15.41 0.03
CA THR A 434 -8.25 -14.31 -0.93
C THR A 434 -8.15 -12.97 -0.23
N PHE A 435 -6.96 -12.38 -0.25
CA PHE A 435 -6.73 -11.07 0.36
C PHE A 435 -5.66 -10.28 -0.39
N PHE A 436 -5.75 -8.96 -0.26
CA PHE A 436 -4.71 -8.05 -0.69
C PHE A 436 -3.70 -7.84 0.45
N ASN A 437 -2.45 -8.17 0.20
CA ASN A 437 -1.35 -7.91 1.12
C ASN A 437 -0.09 -7.49 0.35
N SER A 438 0.33 -6.23 0.52
CA SER A 438 1.53 -5.70 -0.10
C SER A 438 2.84 -6.23 0.55
N LEU A 439 2.74 -6.80 1.74
CA LEU A 439 3.84 -7.41 2.50
C LEU A 439 3.59 -8.91 2.71
N ALA A 440 3.18 -9.63 1.66
CA ALA A 440 2.97 -11.06 1.74
C ALA A 440 4.28 -11.77 2.13
N PRO A 441 4.23 -12.72 3.08
CA PRO A 441 5.39 -13.53 3.42
C PRO A 441 6.00 -14.23 2.19
N GLU A 442 7.31 -14.37 2.15
CA GLU A 442 8.01 -15.01 1.03
C GLU A 442 7.54 -16.46 0.82
N GLY A 443 7.24 -17.19 1.91
CA GLY A 443 6.65 -18.52 1.84
C GLY A 443 5.32 -18.53 1.09
N THR A 444 4.43 -17.55 1.34
CA THR A 444 3.17 -17.43 0.59
C THR A 444 3.44 -17.21 -0.90
N ILE A 445 4.34 -16.30 -1.27
CA ILE A 445 4.68 -16.01 -2.67
C ILE A 445 5.20 -17.28 -3.37
N LYS A 446 6.11 -18.00 -2.72
CA LYS A 446 6.69 -19.24 -3.26
C LYS A 446 5.65 -20.36 -3.39
N THR A 447 4.76 -20.51 -2.40
CA THR A 447 3.67 -21.50 -2.48
C THR A 447 2.82 -21.27 -3.73
N TYR A 448 2.36 -20.06 -3.98
CA TYR A 448 1.59 -19.78 -5.20
C TYR A 448 2.41 -20.01 -6.46
N LYS A 449 3.70 -19.68 -6.46
CA LYS A 449 4.57 -19.91 -7.63
C LYS A 449 4.82 -21.38 -7.88
N THR A 450 5.16 -22.14 -6.86
CA THR A 450 5.47 -23.56 -6.97
C THR A 450 4.22 -24.39 -7.30
N MET A 451 3.12 -24.16 -6.57
CA MET A 451 1.93 -24.99 -6.67
C MET A 451 1.05 -24.65 -7.88
N LEU A 452 0.95 -23.37 -8.22
CA LEU A 452 -0.01 -22.88 -9.22
C LEU A 452 0.64 -22.25 -10.46
N ASP A 453 1.97 -22.11 -10.48
CA ASP A 453 2.71 -21.28 -11.45
C ASP A 453 2.20 -19.84 -11.53
N PHE A 454 1.65 -19.34 -10.42
CA PHE A 454 1.09 -18.01 -10.31
C PHE A 454 2.06 -17.05 -9.63
N ASP A 455 2.42 -15.98 -10.31
CA ASP A 455 3.31 -14.93 -9.78
C ASP A 455 2.55 -13.97 -8.85
N ARG A 456 2.24 -14.45 -7.63
CA ARG A 456 1.53 -13.67 -6.62
C ARG A 456 2.40 -12.54 -6.10
N ARG A 457 1.99 -11.30 -6.37
CA ARG A 457 2.68 -10.12 -5.82
C ARG A 457 1.96 -9.53 -4.61
N VAL A 458 0.72 -9.09 -4.77
CA VAL A 458 -0.06 -8.43 -3.72
C VAL A 458 -1.47 -8.97 -3.57
N ILE A 459 -1.98 -9.70 -4.58
CA ILE A 459 -3.33 -10.21 -4.67
C ILE A 459 -3.26 -11.71 -4.89
N SER A 460 -4.11 -12.49 -4.22
CA SER A 460 -4.30 -13.91 -4.49
C SER A 460 -5.02 -14.09 -5.83
N PRO A 461 -4.74 -15.19 -6.58
CA PRO A 461 -5.47 -15.47 -7.80
C PRO A 461 -6.93 -15.75 -7.53
N ASP A 462 -7.75 -15.60 -8.56
CA ASP A 462 -9.14 -16.06 -8.51
C ASP A 462 -9.19 -17.58 -8.32
N ALA A 463 -10.11 -17.99 -7.48
CA ALA A 463 -10.08 -19.32 -6.94
C ALA A 463 -10.82 -20.37 -7.80
N PHE A 464 -11.35 -20.02 -8.98
CA PHE A 464 -12.02 -20.97 -9.87
C PHE A 464 -11.09 -22.06 -10.41
N ASP A 465 -9.85 -21.70 -10.68
CA ASP A 465 -8.91 -22.57 -11.39
C ASP A 465 -8.22 -23.61 -10.51
N TYR A 466 -8.41 -23.55 -9.18
CA TYR A 466 -7.55 -24.29 -8.27
C TYR A 466 -8.30 -25.00 -7.12
N PRO A 467 -9.28 -25.90 -7.41
CA PRO A 467 -10.06 -26.58 -6.36
C PRO A 467 -9.16 -27.39 -5.40
N TYR A 468 -8.14 -28.09 -5.92
CA TYR A 468 -7.22 -28.89 -5.12
C TYR A 468 -6.37 -28.05 -4.16
N PHE A 469 -5.93 -26.88 -4.61
CA PHE A 469 -5.18 -25.94 -3.78
C PHE A 469 -6.05 -25.39 -2.63
N LYS A 470 -7.32 -25.12 -2.89
CA LYS A 470 -8.28 -24.72 -1.83
C LYS A 470 -8.42 -25.81 -0.77
N THR A 471 -8.48 -27.05 -1.19
CA THR A 471 -8.58 -28.21 -0.29
C THR A 471 -7.37 -28.30 0.64
N ILE A 472 -6.14 -28.26 0.12
CA ILE A 472 -4.94 -28.32 0.94
C ILE A 472 -4.67 -27.06 1.76
N THR A 473 -5.32 -25.93 1.40
CA THR A 473 -5.24 -24.68 2.18
C THR A 473 -6.41 -24.49 3.13
N SER A 474 -7.16 -25.55 3.44
CA SER A 474 -8.24 -25.59 4.41
C SER A 474 -9.38 -24.60 4.11
N VAL A 475 -9.71 -24.41 2.83
CA VAL A 475 -10.86 -23.60 2.41
C VAL A 475 -12.13 -24.44 2.45
N LYS A 476 -13.04 -24.13 3.37
CA LYS A 476 -14.34 -24.79 3.52
C LYS A 476 -15.42 -24.13 2.66
N TYR A 477 -15.42 -22.82 2.58
CA TYR A 477 -16.46 -22.09 1.83
C TYR A 477 -15.86 -21.20 0.74
N THR A 478 -16.59 -21.12 -0.36
CA THR A 478 -16.31 -20.18 -1.43
C THR A 478 -17.54 -19.31 -1.68
N VAL A 479 -17.34 -18.00 -1.77
CA VAL A 479 -18.41 -17.01 -1.99
C VAL A 479 -18.24 -16.36 -3.35
N HIS A 480 -19.31 -16.37 -4.16
CA HIS A 480 -19.34 -15.73 -5.47
C HIS A 480 -20.36 -14.60 -5.50
N SER A 481 -19.98 -13.45 -6.01
CA SER A 481 -20.94 -12.40 -6.40
C SER A 481 -21.54 -12.72 -7.77
N ASN A 482 -22.87 -12.66 -7.88
CA ASN A 482 -23.56 -12.90 -9.15
C ASN A 482 -23.11 -11.92 -10.24
N GLU A 483 -22.92 -10.65 -9.88
CA GLU A 483 -22.45 -9.62 -10.82
C GLU A 483 -21.01 -9.89 -11.29
N TYR A 484 -20.14 -10.39 -10.42
CA TYR A 484 -18.77 -10.72 -10.78
C TYR A 484 -18.72 -11.88 -11.78
N LEU A 485 -19.51 -12.92 -11.55
CA LEU A 485 -19.63 -14.04 -12.47
C LEU A 485 -20.06 -13.58 -13.87
N GLU A 486 -21.09 -12.74 -13.97
CA GLU A 486 -21.57 -12.21 -15.25
C GLU A 486 -20.52 -11.34 -15.96
N ASN A 487 -19.82 -10.48 -15.20
CA ASN A 487 -18.78 -9.63 -15.75
C ASN A 487 -17.53 -10.41 -16.15
N TYR A 488 -17.09 -11.38 -15.34
CA TYR A 488 -15.97 -12.26 -15.62
C TYR A 488 -16.20 -13.05 -16.91
N ILE A 489 -17.39 -13.61 -17.05
CA ILE A 489 -17.81 -14.33 -18.27
C ILE A 489 -17.76 -13.40 -19.49
N THR A 490 -18.24 -12.16 -19.34
CA THR A 490 -18.32 -11.18 -20.42
C THR A 490 -16.92 -10.68 -20.82
N GLU A 491 -16.03 -10.45 -19.87
CA GLU A 491 -14.65 -10.01 -20.13
C GLU A 491 -13.81 -11.13 -20.76
N MET A 492 -13.93 -12.35 -20.25
CA MET A 492 -13.22 -13.51 -20.77
C MET A 492 -13.77 -14.01 -22.10
N SER A 493 -15.01 -13.70 -22.43
CA SER A 493 -15.62 -14.04 -23.74
C SER A 493 -14.89 -13.42 -24.94
N ASN A 494 -14.05 -12.40 -24.68
CA ASN A 494 -13.23 -11.78 -25.71
C ASN A 494 -11.86 -12.47 -25.93
N GLU A 495 -11.48 -13.43 -25.08
CA GLU A 495 -10.25 -14.22 -25.23
C GLU A 495 -10.61 -15.64 -25.73
N LYS A 496 -10.13 -16.00 -26.93
CA LYS A 496 -10.39 -17.32 -27.52
C LYS A 496 -9.85 -18.45 -26.63
N GLY A 497 -10.72 -19.40 -26.30
CA GLY A 497 -10.42 -20.59 -25.48
C GLY A 497 -11.07 -20.58 -24.11
N TYR A 498 -11.22 -19.42 -23.44
CA TYR A 498 -11.84 -19.33 -22.11
C TYR A 498 -13.36 -19.55 -22.13
N VAL A 499 -14.05 -19.15 -23.19
CA VAL A 499 -15.51 -19.34 -23.33
C VAL A 499 -15.86 -20.81 -23.38
N GLU A 500 -15.07 -21.63 -24.11
CA GLU A 500 -15.26 -23.05 -24.23
C GLU A 500 -15.01 -23.74 -22.89
N GLU A 501 -13.87 -23.45 -22.23
CA GLU A 501 -13.53 -23.98 -20.90
C GLU A 501 -14.60 -23.63 -19.84
N TYR A 502 -15.05 -22.37 -19.81
CA TYR A 502 -16.11 -21.94 -18.89
C TYR A 502 -17.41 -22.68 -19.15
N SER A 503 -17.81 -22.83 -20.41
CA SER A 503 -19.05 -23.52 -20.79
C SER A 503 -19.03 -24.99 -20.40
N GLU A 504 -17.89 -25.65 -20.57
CA GLU A 504 -17.66 -27.03 -20.12
C GLU A 504 -17.73 -27.17 -18.61
N LEU A 505 -17.06 -26.26 -17.87
CA LEU A 505 -17.09 -26.24 -16.39
C LEU A 505 -18.49 -25.97 -15.86
N LYS A 506 -19.22 -25.05 -16.49
CA LYS A 506 -20.61 -24.74 -16.11
C LYS A 506 -21.56 -25.88 -16.39
N GLU A 507 -21.42 -26.55 -17.53
CA GLU A 507 -22.21 -27.74 -17.85
C GLU A 507 -21.96 -28.88 -16.86
N LYS A 508 -20.69 -29.06 -16.46
CA LYS A 508 -20.28 -30.16 -15.58
C LYS A 508 -20.53 -29.87 -14.08
N TYR A 509 -20.34 -28.66 -13.63
CA TYR A 509 -20.34 -28.30 -12.18
C TYR A 509 -21.34 -27.21 -11.81
N GLY A 510 -22.17 -26.75 -12.75
CA GLY A 510 -23.07 -25.62 -12.53
C GLY A 510 -22.29 -24.33 -12.26
N ASP A 511 -22.89 -23.43 -11.50
CA ASP A 511 -22.26 -22.13 -11.16
C ASP A 511 -21.12 -22.25 -10.12
N ALA A 512 -20.88 -23.42 -9.55
CA ALA A 512 -19.71 -23.68 -8.70
C ALA A 512 -18.40 -23.71 -9.51
N LEU A 513 -18.49 -24.09 -10.79
CA LEU A 513 -17.39 -24.19 -11.75
C LEU A 513 -16.22 -25.09 -11.31
N MET A 514 -16.40 -25.89 -10.25
CA MET A 514 -15.35 -26.70 -9.62
C MET A 514 -15.90 -28.04 -9.13
N PRO A 515 -15.08 -29.12 -9.21
CA PRO A 515 -15.44 -30.40 -8.60
C PRO A 515 -15.45 -30.32 -7.07
N GLY A 516 -16.33 -31.07 -6.44
CA GLY A 516 -16.36 -31.21 -4.98
C GLY A 516 -17.01 -30.02 -4.25
N TYR A 517 -17.83 -29.22 -4.92
CA TYR A 517 -18.54 -28.09 -4.31
C TYR A 517 -20.05 -28.23 -4.38
N LYS A 518 -20.72 -27.89 -3.29
CA LYS A 518 -22.18 -27.92 -3.17
C LYS A 518 -22.69 -26.53 -2.85
N GLU A 519 -23.68 -26.05 -3.59
CA GLU A 519 -24.35 -24.78 -3.29
C GLU A 519 -25.17 -24.90 -2.00
N ILE A 520 -24.96 -23.95 -1.07
CA ILE A 520 -25.67 -23.84 0.20
C ILE A 520 -26.35 -22.47 0.36
N THR A 521 -26.56 -21.76 -0.73
CA THR A 521 -27.14 -20.41 -0.73
C THR A 521 -28.51 -20.41 -0.08
N ASN A 522 -28.65 -19.72 1.05
CA ASN A 522 -29.89 -19.62 1.82
C ASN A 522 -30.52 -18.23 1.69
N GLY A 523 -30.86 -17.82 0.44
CA GLY A 523 -31.58 -16.57 0.20
C GLY A 523 -30.76 -15.28 0.35
N VAL A 524 -29.44 -15.37 0.44
CA VAL A 524 -28.56 -14.19 0.44
C VAL A 524 -28.63 -13.56 -0.95
N LYS A 525 -29.10 -12.32 -1.00
CA LYS A 525 -29.26 -11.59 -2.24
C LYS A 525 -27.89 -11.21 -2.83
N ASP A 526 -27.74 -11.38 -4.14
CA ASP A 526 -26.57 -10.99 -4.92
C ASP A 526 -25.32 -11.87 -4.74
N TYR A 527 -25.36 -12.94 -3.92
CA TYR A 527 -24.24 -13.86 -3.70
C TYR A 527 -24.67 -15.34 -3.74
N LYS A 528 -23.74 -16.20 -4.13
CA LYS A 528 -23.83 -17.65 -3.98
C LYS A 528 -22.71 -18.15 -3.07
N ILE A 529 -23.06 -19.10 -2.22
CA ILE A 529 -22.14 -19.73 -1.26
C ILE A 529 -22.03 -21.20 -1.60
N TYR A 530 -20.82 -21.69 -1.72
CA TYR A 530 -20.51 -23.08 -2.02
C TYR A 530 -19.69 -23.69 -0.89
N GLU A 531 -20.11 -24.84 -0.40
CA GLU A 531 -19.37 -25.65 0.55
C GLU A 531 -18.47 -26.64 -0.18
N ASN A 532 -17.22 -26.75 0.23
CA ASN A 532 -16.26 -27.71 -0.27
C ASN A 532 -16.43 -29.07 0.44
N ILE A 533 -17.00 -30.07 -0.21
CA ILE A 533 -17.14 -31.41 0.33
C ILE A 533 -15.80 -32.17 0.44
N CYS A 534 -14.75 -31.66 -0.22
CA CYS A 534 -13.38 -32.12 -0.14
C CYS A 534 -12.55 -31.32 0.89
N TYR A 535 -13.18 -30.57 1.78
CA TYR A 535 -12.51 -29.79 2.81
C TYR A 535 -11.63 -30.67 3.68
N LEU A 536 -10.38 -30.26 3.87
CA LEU A 536 -9.42 -30.86 4.79
C LEU A 536 -9.07 -29.85 5.90
N PRO A 537 -9.33 -30.19 7.17
CA PRO A 537 -8.86 -29.37 8.31
C PRO A 537 -7.33 -29.24 8.33
N MET A 538 -6.83 -28.33 9.17
CA MET A 538 -5.39 -28.13 9.37
C MET A 538 -4.70 -29.41 9.88
N GLY A 539 -3.43 -29.61 9.46
CA GLY A 539 -2.63 -30.75 9.89
C GLY A 539 -2.86 -32.00 9.04
N ILE A 540 -2.58 -31.90 7.75
CA ILE A 540 -2.80 -32.97 6.76
C ILE A 540 -1.62 -33.95 6.77
N TYR A 541 -1.92 -35.26 6.76
CA TYR A 541 -0.94 -36.35 6.80
C TYR A 541 -0.41 -36.69 5.41
N TYR A 542 0.94 -36.86 5.31
CA TYR A 542 1.59 -37.21 4.06
C TYR A 542 2.66 -38.27 4.28
N ASP A 543 2.55 -39.41 3.55
CA ASP A 543 3.55 -40.48 3.48
C ASP A 543 4.18 -40.61 2.09
N LYS A 544 3.98 -39.61 1.24
CA LYS A 544 4.58 -39.51 -0.09
C LYS A 544 5.12 -38.09 -0.31
N TYR A 545 6.15 -38.01 -1.15
CA TYR A 545 6.72 -36.76 -1.60
C TYR A 545 6.93 -36.77 -3.11
N ILE A 546 7.02 -35.57 -3.70
CA ILE A 546 7.47 -35.35 -5.08
C ILE A 546 8.44 -34.19 -5.09
N LYS A 547 9.53 -34.28 -5.87
CA LYS A 547 10.46 -33.18 -6.05
C LYS A 547 9.83 -32.04 -6.83
N GLU A 548 10.16 -30.81 -6.51
CA GLU A 548 9.67 -29.63 -7.20
C GLU A 548 9.94 -29.69 -8.71
N SER A 549 11.15 -30.14 -9.11
CA SER A 549 11.53 -30.30 -10.51
C SER A 549 10.67 -31.31 -11.28
N ASP A 550 10.14 -32.35 -10.61
CA ASP A 550 9.24 -33.32 -11.21
C ASP A 550 7.80 -32.85 -11.17
N TYR A 551 7.38 -32.17 -10.10
CA TYR A 551 6.06 -31.54 -10.00
C TYR A 551 5.81 -30.52 -11.11
N GLN A 552 6.81 -29.71 -11.47
CA GLN A 552 6.69 -28.72 -12.54
C GLN A 552 6.49 -29.33 -13.95
N LYS A 553 6.81 -30.58 -14.15
CA LYS A 553 6.58 -31.31 -15.41
C LYS A 553 5.15 -31.86 -15.57
N LEU A 554 4.39 -31.88 -14.48
CA LEU A 554 3.04 -32.42 -14.41
C LEU A 554 2.02 -31.54 -15.15
N ASN A 555 1.02 -32.14 -15.75
CA ASN A 555 -0.15 -31.42 -16.27
C ASN A 555 -1.09 -30.98 -15.12
N LYS A 556 -2.15 -30.20 -15.43
CA LYS A 556 -3.08 -29.63 -14.43
C LYS A 556 -3.73 -30.70 -13.54
N GLU A 557 -4.19 -31.81 -14.11
CA GLU A 557 -4.83 -32.91 -13.38
C GLU A 557 -3.83 -33.67 -12.51
N GLN A 558 -2.66 -33.96 -13.06
CA GLN A 558 -1.56 -34.59 -12.31
C GLN A 558 -1.09 -33.73 -11.15
N LYS A 559 -0.96 -32.40 -11.33
CA LYS A 559 -0.67 -31.44 -10.24
C LYS A 559 -1.73 -31.51 -9.15
N GLY A 560 -3.01 -31.55 -9.52
CA GLY A 560 -4.11 -31.71 -8.57
C GLY A 560 -3.99 -32.99 -7.75
N ARG A 561 -3.73 -34.13 -8.40
CA ARG A 561 -3.50 -35.42 -7.74
C ARG A 561 -2.30 -35.37 -6.80
N ALA A 562 -1.19 -34.75 -7.24
CA ALA A 562 0.01 -34.62 -6.43
C ALA A 562 -0.24 -33.76 -5.18
N MET A 563 -0.95 -32.63 -5.30
CA MET A 563 -1.31 -31.76 -4.16
C MET A 563 -2.02 -32.52 -3.03
N ILE A 564 -2.96 -33.40 -3.39
CA ILE A 564 -3.72 -34.17 -2.39
C ILE A 564 -2.89 -35.29 -1.80
N ASN A 565 -2.03 -35.93 -2.58
CA ASN A 565 -1.41 -37.20 -2.18
C ASN A 565 0.03 -37.10 -1.74
N ALA A 566 0.79 -36.06 -2.09
CA ALA A 566 2.23 -35.95 -1.82
C ALA A 566 2.61 -34.51 -1.43
N LEU A 567 3.68 -34.39 -0.60
CA LEU A 567 4.33 -33.10 -0.34
C LEU A 567 5.25 -32.77 -1.51
N VAL A 568 5.16 -31.52 -1.99
CA VAL A 568 6.16 -31.00 -2.94
C VAL A 568 7.36 -30.49 -2.15
N ILE A 569 8.50 -31.11 -2.37
CA ILE A 569 9.74 -30.84 -1.64
C ILE A 569 10.80 -30.20 -2.54
N ASN A 570 11.71 -29.42 -1.94
CA ASN A 570 12.87 -28.93 -2.67
C ASN A 570 13.76 -30.12 -3.06
N ASP A 571 14.30 -30.12 -4.27
CA ASP A 571 15.13 -31.23 -4.81
C ASP A 571 16.31 -31.55 -3.94
N ASN A 572 16.91 -30.59 -3.24
CA ASN A 572 18.05 -30.78 -2.37
C ASN A 572 17.69 -31.40 -1.00
N ASP A 573 16.44 -31.41 -0.62
CA ASP A 573 15.96 -31.88 0.68
C ASP A 573 15.50 -33.35 0.69
N GLU A 574 15.56 -34.04 -0.45
CA GLU A 574 15.11 -35.44 -0.59
C GLU A 574 15.63 -36.38 0.53
N ALA A 575 16.87 -36.18 0.96
CA ALA A 575 17.48 -36.99 2.03
C ALA A 575 16.69 -36.90 3.36
N LYS A 576 15.94 -35.85 3.61
CA LYS A 576 15.14 -35.70 4.83
C LYS A 576 13.84 -36.51 4.78
N TYR A 577 13.36 -36.87 3.58
CA TYR A 577 12.04 -37.46 3.39
C TYR A 577 12.05 -38.95 3.03
N LYS A 578 13.04 -39.42 2.27
CA LYS A 578 13.10 -40.76 1.69
C LYS A 578 13.03 -41.92 2.68
N ASP A 579 13.40 -41.72 3.95
CA ASP A 579 13.39 -42.76 4.97
C ASP A 579 11.97 -43.00 5.55
N ILE A 580 11.03 -42.06 5.34
CA ILE A 580 9.71 -42.09 5.94
C ILE A 580 8.63 -42.07 4.85
N ALA A 581 8.81 -41.26 3.79
CA ALA A 581 7.89 -41.10 2.70
C ALA A 581 8.42 -41.72 1.40
N SER A 582 7.52 -42.17 0.55
CA SER A 582 7.86 -42.74 -0.76
C SER A 582 7.81 -41.67 -1.86
N ASP A 583 8.69 -41.78 -2.86
CA ASP A 583 8.65 -40.96 -4.05
C ASP A 583 7.39 -41.26 -4.89
N TYR A 584 6.62 -40.22 -5.19
CA TYR A 584 5.34 -40.29 -5.91
C TYR A 584 5.45 -39.94 -7.39
N ALA A 585 6.61 -39.49 -7.87
CA ALA A 585 6.77 -38.97 -9.24
C ALA A 585 6.39 -40.00 -10.30
N SER A 586 6.90 -41.23 -10.22
CA SER A 586 6.57 -42.28 -11.20
C SER A 586 5.08 -42.66 -11.20
N THR A 587 4.47 -42.68 -10.03
CA THR A 587 3.06 -43.05 -9.88
C THR A 587 2.17 -41.97 -10.53
N VAL A 588 2.36 -40.68 -10.22
CA VAL A 588 1.55 -39.63 -10.76
C VAL A 588 1.75 -39.41 -12.27
N LEU A 589 2.97 -39.60 -12.77
CA LEU A 589 3.28 -39.53 -14.20
C LEU A 589 2.60 -40.61 -15.02
N SER A 590 2.35 -41.81 -14.44
CA SER A 590 1.62 -42.89 -15.09
C SER A 590 0.10 -42.69 -15.17
N GLN A 591 -0.43 -41.70 -14.50
CA GLN A 591 -1.87 -41.41 -14.38
C GLN A 591 -2.20 -40.04 -15.00
N GLU A 592 -2.58 -40.04 -16.27
CA GLU A 592 -2.83 -38.81 -17.03
C GLU A 592 -4.08 -38.03 -16.57
N LYS A 593 -5.08 -38.74 -16.04
CA LYS A 593 -6.37 -38.17 -15.62
C LYS A 593 -6.57 -38.29 -14.11
N TYR A 594 -7.23 -37.33 -13.53
CA TYR A 594 -7.71 -37.34 -12.16
C TYR A 594 -9.21 -37.07 -12.12
N SER A 595 -10.00 -38.14 -12.04
CA SER A 595 -11.45 -38.04 -12.04
C SER A 595 -11.97 -37.40 -10.74
N ASP A 596 -13.15 -36.77 -10.82
CA ASP A 596 -13.80 -36.18 -9.66
C ASP A 596 -14.07 -37.20 -8.55
N ALA A 597 -14.42 -38.46 -8.95
CA ALA A 597 -14.67 -39.54 -8.00
C ALA A 597 -13.38 -39.94 -7.25
N GLU A 598 -12.24 -40.00 -7.95
CA GLU A 598 -10.94 -40.26 -7.31
C GLU A 598 -10.54 -39.12 -6.36
N TYR A 599 -10.72 -37.87 -6.81
CA TYR A 599 -10.45 -36.70 -5.98
C TYR A 599 -11.27 -36.70 -4.68
N ILE A 600 -12.58 -36.91 -4.78
CA ILE A 600 -13.46 -36.97 -3.62
C ILE A 600 -13.06 -38.13 -2.70
N SER A 601 -12.77 -39.30 -3.28
CA SER A 601 -12.32 -40.46 -2.52
C SER A 601 -10.98 -40.22 -1.81
N ASP A 602 -10.02 -39.62 -2.50
CA ASP A 602 -8.72 -39.29 -1.90
C ASP A 602 -8.88 -38.34 -0.72
N CYS A 603 -9.72 -37.31 -0.83
CA CYS A 603 -10.01 -36.37 0.25
C CYS A 603 -10.71 -37.04 1.43
N GLN A 604 -11.71 -37.90 1.19
CA GLN A 604 -12.45 -38.60 2.26
C GLN A 604 -11.56 -39.60 3.03
N ASN A 605 -10.54 -40.16 2.40
CA ASN A 605 -9.60 -41.08 3.02
C ASN A 605 -8.38 -40.36 3.64
N LYS A 606 -8.29 -39.05 3.47
CA LYS A 606 -7.13 -38.28 4.00
C LYS A 606 -7.28 -38.07 5.50
N LEU A 607 -6.21 -38.38 6.23
CA LEU A 607 -6.16 -38.13 7.66
C LEU A 607 -5.71 -36.70 7.93
N THR A 608 -6.29 -36.12 8.97
CA THR A 608 -5.95 -34.78 9.49
C THR A 608 -5.84 -34.81 11.01
N CYS A 609 -5.14 -33.83 11.57
CA CYS A 609 -5.01 -33.67 13.01
C CYS A 609 -6.35 -33.44 13.69
N SER A 610 -6.46 -33.85 14.96
CA SER A 610 -7.49 -33.41 15.88
C SER A 610 -7.02 -32.23 16.74
N ASP A 611 -7.95 -31.59 17.46
CA ASP A 611 -7.68 -30.58 18.49
C ASP A 611 -6.77 -29.42 18.00
N TYR A 612 -6.87 -29.07 16.71
CA TYR A 612 -6.20 -27.88 16.21
C TYR A 612 -6.74 -26.63 16.92
N SER A 613 -5.84 -25.87 17.52
CA SER A 613 -6.20 -24.64 18.24
C SER A 613 -5.17 -23.55 18.01
N GLU A 614 -5.65 -22.37 17.61
CA GLU A 614 -4.82 -21.19 17.46
C GLU A 614 -4.61 -20.47 18.78
N GLY A 615 -3.35 -20.24 19.12
CA GLY A 615 -2.92 -19.44 20.24
C GLY A 615 -2.51 -18.03 19.84
N LYS A 616 -2.11 -17.25 20.84
CA LYS A 616 -1.70 -15.84 20.61
C LYS A 616 -0.48 -15.70 19.69
N ASN A 617 0.47 -16.63 19.76
CA ASN A 617 1.73 -16.56 19.01
C ASN A 617 2.05 -17.88 18.26
N GLY A 618 1.03 -18.68 17.97
CA GLY A 618 1.24 -19.97 17.32
C GLY A 618 0.00 -20.84 17.42
N PHE A 619 0.17 -22.13 17.26
CA PHE A 619 -0.94 -23.09 17.28
C PHE A 619 -0.49 -24.44 17.83
N THR A 620 -1.46 -25.24 18.26
CA THR A 620 -1.26 -26.63 18.70
C THR A 620 -2.15 -27.56 17.91
N ALA A 621 -1.76 -28.82 17.78
CA ALA A 621 -2.55 -29.88 17.17
C ALA A 621 -2.18 -31.23 17.76
N THR A 622 -3.09 -32.21 17.68
CA THR A 622 -2.84 -33.60 18.07
C THR A 622 -2.86 -34.50 16.82
N ALA A 623 -1.79 -35.27 16.64
CA ALA A 623 -1.68 -36.24 15.55
C ALA A 623 -1.56 -37.67 16.12
N ILE A 624 -2.41 -38.59 15.62
CA ILE A 624 -2.33 -40.02 15.93
C ILE A 624 -1.86 -40.76 14.69
N ALA A 625 -0.65 -41.30 14.72
CA ALA A 625 -0.01 -41.90 13.58
C ALA A 625 0.32 -43.39 13.84
N GLU A 626 0.09 -44.27 12.87
CA GLU A 626 0.43 -45.70 12.95
C GLU A 626 1.94 -45.92 12.74
N LYS A 627 2.58 -45.05 11.98
CA LYS A 627 4.02 -45.07 11.63
C LYS A 627 4.56 -43.64 11.60
N ALA A 628 5.88 -43.51 11.54
CA ALA A 628 6.46 -42.18 11.30
C ALA A 628 5.91 -41.57 10.00
N ILE A 629 5.51 -40.27 10.04
CA ILE A 629 4.83 -39.60 8.93
C ILE A 629 5.08 -38.09 9.01
N TYR A 630 4.76 -37.36 7.95
CA TYR A 630 4.79 -35.89 7.90
C TYR A 630 3.38 -35.30 8.06
N ILE A 631 3.29 -34.26 8.86
CA ILE A 631 2.07 -33.47 9.04
C ILE A 631 2.32 -32.09 8.47
N MET A 632 1.54 -31.72 7.44
CA MET A 632 1.60 -30.42 6.79
C MET A 632 0.51 -29.50 7.34
N PHE A 633 0.89 -28.26 7.62
CA PHE A 633 -0.01 -27.18 7.99
C PHE A 633 0.01 -26.13 6.90
N SER A 634 -1.17 -25.70 6.45
CA SER A 634 -1.32 -24.66 5.42
C SER A 634 -1.03 -23.26 5.98
N VAL A 635 0.03 -23.14 6.74
CA VAL A 635 0.57 -21.90 7.30
C VAL A 635 1.90 -21.62 6.63
N SER A 636 2.07 -20.38 6.18
CA SER A 636 3.28 -19.97 5.48
C SER A 636 4.47 -19.92 6.43
N GLN A 637 5.57 -20.52 6.03
CA GLN A 637 6.85 -20.30 6.70
C GLN A 637 7.32 -18.88 6.42
N ASP A 638 7.65 -18.13 7.48
CA ASP A 638 8.08 -16.74 7.40
C ASP A 638 9.46 -16.56 8.05
N ASN A 639 10.46 -16.21 7.26
CA ASN A 639 11.77 -15.66 7.64
C ASN A 639 12.46 -16.28 8.86
N GLY A 640 12.16 -17.57 9.17
CA GLY A 640 12.76 -18.27 10.31
C GLY A 640 12.19 -17.89 11.69
N GLY A 641 11.02 -17.23 11.73
CA GLY A 641 10.35 -16.90 13.00
C GLY A 641 9.63 -18.07 13.67
N TRP A 642 9.36 -19.15 12.93
CA TRP A 642 8.67 -20.33 13.43
C TRP A 642 9.61 -21.32 14.09
N THR A 643 9.20 -21.86 15.23
CA THR A 643 9.77 -23.01 15.92
C THR A 643 8.70 -24.05 16.18
N ALA A 644 9.06 -25.32 16.23
CA ALA A 644 8.11 -26.39 16.50
C ALA A 644 8.61 -27.34 17.59
N LYS A 645 7.67 -27.92 18.33
CA LYS A 645 7.90 -29.03 19.26
C LYS A 645 6.93 -30.16 18.97
N VAL A 646 7.42 -31.38 19.07
CA VAL A 646 6.60 -32.59 19.06
C VAL A 646 6.81 -33.31 20.39
N ASN A 647 5.75 -33.55 21.15
CA ASN A 647 5.82 -34.15 22.50
C ASN A 647 6.78 -33.39 23.42
N GLY A 648 6.84 -32.07 23.34
CA GLY A 648 7.68 -31.18 24.14
C GLY A 648 9.15 -31.14 23.72
N LYS A 649 9.56 -31.89 22.68
CA LYS A 649 10.94 -31.88 22.12
C LYS A 649 11.00 -30.98 20.89
N ASP A 650 12.05 -30.16 20.81
CA ASP A 650 12.27 -29.30 19.64
C ASP A 650 12.43 -30.18 18.39
N THR A 651 11.75 -29.76 17.31
CA THR A 651 11.80 -30.43 16.00
C THR A 651 12.05 -29.43 14.89
N GLU A 652 12.58 -29.91 13.77
CA GLU A 652 12.80 -29.09 12.58
C GLU A 652 11.44 -28.71 11.95
N VAL A 653 11.25 -27.43 11.64
CA VAL A 653 10.15 -26.94 10.77
C VAL A 653 10.59 -27.16 9.34
N LEU A 654 9.98 -28.10 8.65
CA LEU A 654 10.24 -28.40 7.24
C LEU A 654 9.44 -27.43 6.36
N THR A 655 10.04 -27.01 5.24
CA THR A 655 9.37 -26.22 4.21
C THR A 655 8.93 -27.14 3.08
N VAL A 656 7.63 -27.15 2.78
CA VAL A 656 7.01 -27.96 1.74
C VAL A 656 6.10 -27.11 0.87
N ASP A 657 5.66 -27.62 -0.27
CA ASP A 657 4.70 -26.98 -1.17
C ASP A 657 5.09 -25.55 -1.52
N GLY A 658 6.40 -25.33 -1.72
CA GLY A 658 7.01 -24.03 -2.01
C GLY A 658 7.23 -23.14 -0.79
N GLY A 659 6.41 -23.23 0.27
CA GLY A 659 6.53 -22.33 1.42
C GLY A 659 5.59 -22.61 2.58
N LEU A 660 4.90 -23.75 2.60
CA LEU A 660 4.10 -24.20 3.74
C LEU A 660 4.96 -24.96 4.75
N MET A 661 4.45 -25.13 5.96
CA MET A 661 5.19 -25.78 7.04
C MET A 661 4.77 -27.24 7.22
N ALA A 662 5.75 -28.09 7.52
CA ALA A 662 5.49 -29.45 7.95
C ALA A 662 6.41 -29.87 9.11
N VAL A 663 5.98 -30.86 9.87
CA VAL A 663 6.79 -31.52 10.91
C VAL A 663 6.73 -33.04 10.74
N LYS A 664 7.80 -33.73 11.16
CA LYS A 664 7.81 -35.15 11.31
C LYS A 664 7.21 -35.55 12.65
N VAL A 665 6.36 -36.59 12.66
CA VAL A 665 5.86 -37.22 13.87
C VAL A 665 6.18 -38.72 13.85
N GLU A 666 6.31 -39.33 15.02
CA GLU A 666 6.55 -40.76 15.17
C GLU A 666 5.25 -41.55 15.36
N ALA A 667 5.30 -42.88 15.36
CA ALA A 667 4.12 -43.69 15.64
C ALA A 667 3.57 -43.44 17.06
N GLY A 668 2.26 -43.41 17.18
CA GLY A 668 1.53 -43.12 18.41
C GLY A 668 0.85 -41.75 18.40
N GLU A 669 0.45 -41.28 19.57
CA GLU A 669 -0.13 -39.96 19.79
C GLU A 669 0.99 -38.92 19.89
N ASN A 670 0.86 -37.85 19.13
CA ASN A 670 1.84 -36.77 19.07
C ASN A 670 1.14 -35.42 19.32
N HIS A 671 1.63 -34.75 20.35
CA HIS A 671 1.23 -33.34 20.60
C HIS A 671 2.20 -32.40 19.88
N ILE A 672 1.69 -31.63 18.92
CA ILE A 672 2.44 -30.71 18.07
C ILE A 672 2.20 -29.30 18.56
N GLU A 673 3.27 -28.53 18.73
CA GLU A 673 3.22 -27.12 19.14
C GLU A 673 4.08 -26.30 18.21
N PHE A 674 3.51 -25.27 17.57
CA PHE A 674 4.24 -24.25 16.81
C PHE A 674 4.20 -22.92 17.56
N ASN A 675 5.35 -22.25 17.60
CA ASN A 675 5.45 -20.91 18.18
C ASN A 675 6.18 -19.98 17.22
N TYR A 676 5.64 -18.77 17.07
CA TYR A 676 6.18 -17.72 16.19
C TYR A 676 6.75 -16.57 17.00
N GLU A 677 8.00 -16.25 16.76
CA GLU A 677 8.65 -15.05 17.25
C GLU A 677 9.02 -14.15 16.09
N VAL A 678 8.61 -12.87 16.17
CA VAL A 678 8.95 -11.90 15.12
C VAL A 678 10.46 -11.74 15.00
N PRO A 679 11.07 -12.07 13.84
CA PRO A 679 12.52 -12.00 13.69
C PRO A 679 13.07 -10.60 13.95
N GLY A 680 14.12 -10.51 14.77
CA GLY A 680 14.78 -9.25 15.11
C GLY A 680 14.06 -8.38 16.15
N LEU A 681 12.86 -8.76 16.62
CA LEU A 681 12.10 -7.94 17.59
C LEU A 681 12.83 -7.79 18.93
N LYS A 682 13.33 -8.90 19.51
CA LYS A 682 14.04 -8.86 20.79
C LYS A 682 15.28 -7.96 20.72
N LEU A 683 16.08 -8.08 19.67
CA LEU A 683 17.23 -7.22 19.42
C LEU A 683 16.79 -5.75 19.23
N GLY A 684 15.76 -5.55 18.44
CA GLY A 684 15.19 -4.22 18.20
C GLY A 684 14.74 -3.53 19.48
N VAL A 685 14.08 -4.24 20.40
CA VAL A 685 13.64 -3.70 21.69
C VAL A 685 14.83 -3.29 22.56
N VAL A 686 15.86 -4.13 22.66
CA VAL A 686 17.07 -3.79 23.44
C VAL A 686 17.74 -2.52 22.91
N ILE A 687 17.92 -2.43 21.59
CA ILE A 687 18.52 -1.24 20.96
C ILE A 687 17.61 -0.02 21.14
N SER A 688 16.29 -0.19 21.05
CA SER A 688 15.34 0.91 21.24
C SER A 688 15.37 1.48 22.66
N LEU A 689 15.56 0.66 23.68
CA LEU A 689 15.71 1.14 25.05
C LEU A 689 16.97 2.01 25.21
N ILE A 690 18.08 1.62 24.56
CA ILE A 690 19.32 2.43 24.54
C ILE A 690 19.07 3.78 23.83
N GLY A 691 18.40 3.74 22.68
CA GLY A 691 18.03 4.94 21.93
C GLY A 691 17.13 5.88 22.72
N PHE A 692 16.12 5.33 23.40
CA PHE A 692 15.23 6.10 24.25
C PHE A 692 15.95 6.76 25.42
N MET A 693 16.84 6.04 26.12
CA MET A 693 17.66 6.62 27.16
C MET A 693 18.54 7.76 26.65
N GLY A 694 19.16 7.57 25.45
CA GLY A 694 19.94 8.63 24.80
C GLY A 694 19.11 9.88 24.48
N MET A 695 17.88 9.69 23.97
CA MET A 695 16.97 10.82 23.76
C MET A 695 16.61 11.54 25.05
N CYS A 696 16.31 10.82 26.12
CA CYS A 696 16.02 11.42 27.43
C CYS A 696 17.16 12.33 27.91
N VAL A 697 18.41 11.91 27.71
CA VAL A 697 19.59 12.73 28.02
C VAL A 697 19.62 14.02 27.19
N MET A 698 19.18 13.98 25.93
CA MET A 698 19.13 15.18 25.07
C MET A 698 18.15 16.26 25.56
N PHE A 699 17.05 15.84 26.22
CA PHE A 699 16.07 16.77 26.80
C PHE A 699 16.61 17.49 28.08
N VAL A 700 17.66 16.97 28.71
CA VAL A 700 18.22 17.61 29.90
C VAL A 700 18.90 18.95 29.52
N PRO A 701 18.46 20.09 30.09
CA PRO A 701 19.07 21.37 29.78
C PRO A 701 20.53 21.37 30.23
N ALA A 702 21.45 21.79 29.33
CA ALA A 702 22.82 21.97 29.71
C ALA A 702 22.91 23.00 30.87
N LYS A 703 23.50 22.62 32.00
CA LYS A 703 23.75 23.55 33.09
C LYS A 703 24.40 24.83 32.51
N LYS A 704 23.76 25.99 32.69
CA LYS A 704 24.38 27.28 32.38
C LYS A 704 25.71 27.28 33.14
N LYS A 705 26.84 27.36 32.44
CA LYS A 705 28.08 27.74 33.08
C LYS A 705 27.78 29.09 33.75
N LYS A 706 27.87 29.15 35.09
CA LYS A 706 27.96 30.41 35.79
C LYS A 706 29.18 31.09 35.19
N GLU A 707 28.97 32.18 34.46
CA GLU A 707 30.03 33.12 34.17
C GLU A 707 30.48 33.64 35.55
N GLY A 708 31.66 33.18 36.00
CA GLY A 708 32.28 33.70 37.16
C GLY A 708 32.63 35.17 36.89
N ASN A 709 32.25 36.02 37.83
CA ASN A 709 32.68 37.42 37.92
C ASN A 709 34.16 37.57 37.78
#